data_4398d36fb4fa4681cac2b4a8c9257e1b
#
_entry.id   4398d36fb4fa4681cac2b4a8c9257e1b
#
_cell.length_a   1.000
_cell.length_b   1.000
_cell.length_c   1.000
_cell.angle_alpha   90.00
_cell.angle_beta   90.00
_cell.angle_gamma   90.00
#
_symmetry.space_group_name_H-M   'P 1'
#
loop_
_entity.id
_entity.type
_entity.pdbx_description
1 polymer ?
#
loop_
_entity_poly.entity_id
_entity_poly.type
_entity_poly.pdbx_seq_one_letter_code
_entity_poly.pdbx_strand_id
1 'polypeptide(L)'
;MTSKTPFLHYITFSLVLVALIARNLLTWHNPTLGIILTVVYLLFYGRRLGAWTLPKFNNAWQTIFGPLFLLAGLAVLGSVIYYIYALTNPVIIALALFFPLSFVPYCYLTKKKIDKLPEGPVEKFDLVEAKAGLANLLGCLALVGDAFLIYYLYKHGTAATIQSPWQMVSIIFFQAFFVTTFFLLMFVRQAENTTLALLAVSLHCFLILGVAVLIYKLGFGFDPFIHRASENFISQFGAITPKTPYYIGQYVLVIFLNKLSLVPLNWIDRLLLPALEAVFIPPLAFLTLRQGLGLDRPQARLGSLLFFLLPVSTMIATTPQDLANFFALAVIFFGAMHITTKLIPLWIPLLFTAAALVTHPLTGLPLVVFVFFLILLGRKKAIHPLMIATGTIIFWASLLILPAIFVLILNAQYHWPVWVEIKNTLLNYLPRLRPGQPFSAGPTLLYIYEMLLPLFVIILSFFGGWLLWEKREENLPVRQGKRLAILCAMGFLIFIFNAALLRFTIQFANIGYAEQTQYPGRLYNFAFYLLMPIFLYGIVSLIKKGVNFVSFLIYLGIAALLTASFYLSYPRVDAYAFSRYFNTSANDIIGAREIDLKSDNENYIVLANTSFSAAGIHEFGFKKYFSSSQGDLFYYSLPTGGPLYGFYEDMVYRGATRETMLKAMDSAGVKLGYLVIHNYWNSFKTAMPQAKLSAGEWWSVAGGKIFIFKYKK
;
A
#
# COMPACT_ATOMS: atom_id res chain seq x y z
N MET A 1 -11.09 29.31 -40.12
CA MET A 1 -12.32 29.02 -39.36
C MET A 1 -12.54 27.51 -39.14
N THR A 2 -11.55 26.74 -38.74
CA THR A 2 -11.68 25.27 -38.62
C THR A 2 -11.08 24.81 -37.32
N SER A 3 -11.83 24.72 -36.25
CA SER A 3 -11.57 23.85 -35.08
C SER A 3 -12.38 24.15 -33.82
N LYS A 4 -13.56 24.77 -33.94
CA LYS A 4 -14.44 24.92 -32.75
C LYS A 4 -15.24 23.63 -32.46
N THR A 5 -15.47 22.78 -33.44
CA THR A 5 -16.27 21.56 -33.33
C THR A 5 -15.75 20.52 -32.34
N PRO A 6 -14.45 20.21 -32.29
CA PRO A 6 -13.93 19.18 -31.41
C PRO A 6 -13.99 19.55 -29.92
N PHE A 7 -13.78 20.82 -29.61
CA PHE A 7 -13.91 21.36 -28.25
C PHE A 7 -15.33 21.29 -27.74
N LEU A 8 -16.31 21.61 -28.58
CA LEU A 8 -17.71 21.51 -28.23
C LEU A 8 -18.10 20.04 -27.92
N HIS A 9 -17.63 19.09 -28.71
CA HIS A 9 -17.88 17.67 -28.47
C HIS A 9 -17.29 17.20 -27.12
N TYR A 10 -16.08 17.64 -26.74
CA TYR A 10 -15.50 17.30 -25.45
C TYR A 10 -16.34 17.83 -24.28
N ILE A 11 -16.73 19.10 -24.34
CA ILE A 11 -17.58 19.71 -23.29
C ILE A 11 -18.95 19.03 -23.24
N THR A 12 -19.60 18.84 -24.39
CA THR A 12 -20.91 18.18 -24.45
C THR A 12 -20.84 16.76 -23.89
N PHE A 13 -19.85 15.99 -24.30
CA PHE A 13 -19.65 14.64 -23.75
C PHE A 13 -19.40 14.68 -22.24
N SER A 14 -18.59 15.61 -21.74
CA SER A 14 -18.32 15.78 -20.31
C SER A 14 -19.60 16.11 -19.53
N LEU A 15 -20.40 17.03 -20.04
CA LEU A 15 -21.67 17.39 -19.42
C LEU A 15 -22.66 16.22 -19.40
N VAL A 16 -22.78 15.49 -20.52
CA VAL A 16 -23.67 14.31 -20.60
C VAL A 16 -23.19 13.21 -19.65
N LEU A 17 -21.90 12.87 -19.67
CA LEU A 17 -21.36 11.81 -18.83
C LEU A 17 -21.56 12.12 -17.34
N VAL A 18 -21.24 13.36 -16.92
CA VAL A 18 -21.38 13.75 -15.51
C VAL A 18 -22.86 13.90 -15.13
N ALA A 19 -23.73 14.36 -16.04
CA ALA A 19 -25.18 14.36 -15.81
C ALA A 19 -25.73 12.94 -15.60
N LEU A 20 -25.27 11.95 -16.38
CA LEU A 20 -25.63 10.54 -16.20
C LEU A 20 -25.10 9.99 -14.85
N ILE A 21 -23.88 10.32 -14.49
CA ILE A 21 -23.30 9.96 -13.18
C ILE A 21 -24.13 10.57 -12.05
N ALA A 22 -24.42 11.88 -12.13
CA ALA A 22 -25.22 12.59 -11.14
C ALA A 22 -26.62 11.99 -11.01
N ARG A 23 -27.30 11.71 -12.14
CA ARG A 23 -28.60 11.08 -12.14
C ARG A 23 -28.59 9.67 -11.57
N ASN A 24 -27.56 8.89 -11.89
CA ASN A 24 -27.38 7.56 -11.30
C ASN A 24 -27.14 7.64 -9.78
N LEU A 25 -26.32 8.57 -9.32
CA LEU A 25 -26.04 8.78 -7.91
C LEU A 25 -27.25 9.26 -7.11
N LEU A 26 -28.07 10.15 -7.69
CA LEU A 26 -29.12 10.83 -6.97
C LEU A 26 -30.53 10.18 -7.12
N THR A 27 -30.76 9.41 -8.21
CA THR A 27 -32.11 8.90 -8.53
C THR A 27 -32.15 7.42 -8.89
N TRP A 28 -31.32 6.94 -9.82
CA TRP A 28 -31.42 5.56 -10.32
C TRP A 28 -30.84 4.53 -9.39
N HIS A 29 -29.77 4.87 -8.70
CA HIS A 29 -29.03 4.00 -7.75
C HIS A 29 -28.67 2.63 -8.34
N ASN A 30 -28.29 2.58 -9.64
CA ASN A 30 -27.95 1.35 -10.35
C ASN A 30 -26.42 1.12 -10.36
N PRO A 31 -25.89 0.13 -9.60
CA PRO A 31 -24.45 -0.13 -9.55
C PRO A 31 -23.85 -0.59 -10.87
N THR A 32 -24.58 -1.38 -11.68
CA THR A 32 -24.07 -1.84 -12.98
C THR A 32 -23.83 -0.65 -13.92
N LEU A 33 -24.79 0.27 -14.00
CA LEU A 33 -24.62 1.50 -14.76
C LEU A 33 -23.48 2.36 -14.16
N GLY A 34 -23.40 2.46 -12.83
CA GLY A 34 -22.36 3.20 -12.15
C GLY A 34 -20.95 2.66 -12.48
N ILE A 35 -20.77 1.36 -12.51
CA ILE A 35 -19.49 0.73 -12.93
C ILE A 35 -19.14 1.11 -14.37
N ILE A 36 -20.10 0.98 -15.30
CA ILE A 36 -19.89 1.33 -16.72
C ILE A 36 -19.49 2.80 -16.85
N LEU A 37 -20.25 3.72 -16.20
CA LEU A 37 -19.95 5.14 -16.24
C LEU A 37 -18.59 5.48 -15.63
N THR A 38 -18.21 4.80 -14.54
CA THR A 38 -16.88 4.97 -13.91
C THR A 38 -15.76 4.51 -14.84
N VAL A 39 -15.90 3.35 -15.47
CA VAL A 39 -14.91 2.85 -16.45
C VAL A 39 -14.80 3.82 -17.64
N VAL A 40 -15.91 4.26 -18.18
CA VAL A 40 -15.95 5.25 -19.27
C VAL A 40 -15.27 6.55 -18.84
N TYR A 41 -15.55 7.03 -17.63
CA TYR A 41 -14.94 8.23 -17.05
C TYR A 41 -13.41 8.08 -16.96
N LEU A 42 -12.93 7.00 -16.34
CA LEU A 42 -11.49 6.75 -16.15
C LEU A 42 -10.76 6.59 -17.49
N LEU A 43 -11.34 5.84 -18.43
CA LEU A 43 -10.71 5.60 -19.73
C LEU A 43 -10.75 6.84 -20.62
N PHE A 44 -11.89 7.55 -20.69
CA PHE A 44 -12.04 8.70 -21.57
C PHE A 44 -11.14 9.85 -21.15
N TYR A 45 -11.18 10.24 -19.87
CA TYR A 45 -10.38 11.35 -19.38
C TYR A 45 -8.93 10.92 -19.14
N GLY A 46 -8.74 9.70 -18.63
CA GLY A 46 -7.41 9.13 -18.43
C GLY A 46 -6.62 9.09 -19.73
N ARG A 47 -7.16 8.52 -20.82
CA ARG A 47 -6.48 8.48 -22.10
C ARG A 47 -6.06 9.87 -22.58
N ARG A 48 -6.92 10.88 -22.44
CA ARG A 48 -6.57 12.26 -22.84
C ARG A 48 -5.48 12.83 -21.99
N LEU A 49 -5.58 12.67 -20.69
CA LEU A 49 -4.54 13.10 -19.76
C LEU A 49 -3.21 12.39 -20.07
N GLY A 50 -3.25 11.08 -20.30
CA GLY A 50 -2.09 10.29 -20.72
C GLY A 50 -1.46 10.80 -22.02
N ALA A 51 -2.26 11.13 -23.02
CA ALA A 51 -1.78 11.67 -24.29
C ALA A 51 -1.09 13.04 -24.12
N TRP A 52 -1.59 13.89 -23.24
CA TRP A 52 -0.96 15.18 -22.96
C TRP A 52 0.30 15.08 -22.10
N THR A 53 0.32 14.13 -21.19
CA THR A 53 1.43 13.93 -20.26
C THR A 53 2.58 13.13 -20.88
N LEU A 54 2.23 12.17 -21.73
CA LEU A 54 3.15 11.24 -22.37
C LEU A 54 3.10 11.35 -23.92
N PRO A 55 3.31 12.54 -24.52
CA PRO A 55 3.11 12.75 -25.94
C PRO A 55 4.09 11.97 -26.82
N LYS A 56 5.19 11.49 -26.25
CA LYS A 56 6.22 10.70 -26.95
C LYS A 56 6.00 9.20 -26.87
N PHE A 57 4.98 8.76 -26.12
CA PHE A 57 4.64 7.35 -25.96
C PHE A 57 3.48 6.97 -26.87
N ASN A 58 3.39 5.69 -27.20
CA ASN A 58 2.27 5.18 -27.98
C ASN A 58 0.94 5.25 -27.23
N ASN A 59 -0.17 5.09 -27.97
CA ASN A 59 -1.52 5.19 -27.44
C ASN A 59 -1.81 4.22 -26.28
N ALA A 60 -1.17 3.04 -26.28
CA ALA A 60 -1.37 2.04 -25.22
C ALA A 60 -0.84 2.53 -23.87
N TRP A 61 0.40 3.04 -23.84
CA TRP A 61 0.98 3.60 -22.61
C TRP A 61 0.20 4.82 -22.10
N GLN A 62 -0.25 5.67 -23.03
CA GLN A 62 -1.12 6.80 -22.70
C GLN A 62 -2.43 6.35 -22.06
N THR A 63 -3.03 5.27 -22.58
CA THR A 63 -4.28 4.71 -22.06
C THR A 63 -4.07 4.01 -20.70
N ILE A 64 -2.95 3.32 -20.51
CA ILE A 64 -2.64 2.64 -19.25
C ILE A 64 -2.38 3.66 -18.15
N PHE A 65 -1.44 4.60 -18.35
CA PHE A 65 -1.02 5.49 -17.27
C PHE A 65 -1.91 6.72 -17.06
N GLY A 66 -2.71 7.09 -18.04
CA GLY A 66 -3.61 8.23 -17.93
C GLY A 66 -4.62 8.15 -16.77
N PRO A 67 -5.32 7.02 -16.56
CA PRO A 67 -6.16 6.83 -15.38
C PRO A 67 -5.40 6.95 -14.06
N LEU A 68 -4.15 6.49 -14.00
CA LEU A 68 -3.32 6.63 -12.82
C LEU A 68 -3.00 8.11 -12.50
N PHE A 69 -2.68 8.91 -13.51
CA PHE A 69 -2.48 10.36 -13.35
C PHE A 69 -3.76 11.06 -12.91
N LEU A 70 -4.91 10.64 -13.47
CA LEU A 70 -6.23 11.15 -13.09
C LEU A 70 -6.51 10.88 -11.60
N LEU A 71 -6.31 9.64 -11.14
CA LEU A 71 -6.52 9.25 -9.75
C LEU A 71 -5.56 9.98 -8.79
N ALA A 72 -4.28 10.10 -9.13
CA ALA A 72 -3.33 10.87 -8.33
C ALA A 72 -3.73 12.35 -8.22
N GLY A 73 -4.19 12.96 -9.33
CA GLY A 73 -4.70 14.33 -9.33
C GLY A 73 -5.97 14.49 -8.49
N LEU A 74 -6.89 13.52 -8.55
CA LEU A 74 -8.10 13.49 -7.73
C LEU A 74 -7.77 13.35 -6.24
N ALA A 75 -6.80 12.50 -5.87
CA ALA A 75 -6.35 12.36 -4.49
C ALA A 75 -5.85 13.71 -3.93
N VAL A 76 -5.04 14.43 -4.71
CA VAL A 76 -4.51 15.75 -4.30
C VAL A 76 -5.61 16.80 -4.23
N LEU A 77 -6.36 16.99 -5.32
CA LEU A 77 -7.38 18.04 -5.38
C LEU A 77 -8.53 17.80 -4.40
N GLY A 78 -9.00 16.55 -4.31
CA GLY A 78 -10.05 16.20 -3.36
C GLY A 78 -9.61 16.35 -1.91
N SER A 79 -8.32 16.13 -1.59
CA SER A 79 -7.77 16.43 -0.26
C SER A 79 -7.79 17.92 0.04
N VAL A 80 -7.40 18.76 -0.90
CA VAL A 80 -7.49 20.23 -0.76
C VAL A 80 -8.94 20.66 -0.52
N ILE A 81 -9.86 20.14 -1.32
CA ILE A 81 -11.31 20.44 -1.18
C ILE A 81 -11.82 19.99 0.20
N TYR A 82 -11.44 18.80 0.67
CA TYR A 82 -11.83 18.30 1.98
C TYR A 82 -11.44 19.25 3.11
N TYR A 83 -10.21 19.79 3.10
CA TYR A 83 -9.75 20.70 4.14
C TYR A 83 -10.44 22.07 4.10
N ILE A 84 -10.73 22.57 2.90
CA ILE A 84 -11.41 23.85 2.73
C ILE A 84 -12.91 23.73 3.03
N TYR A 85 -13.55 22.61 2.66
CA TYR A 85 -14.98 22.41 2.76
C TYR A 85 -15.36 21.00 3.23
N ALA A 86 -15.92 20.15 2.34
CA ALA A 86 -16.40 18.80 2.64
C ALA A 86 -16.58 17.98 1.36
N LEU A 87 -16.56 16.62 1.47
CA LEU A 87 -16.77 15.71 0.33
C LEU A 87 -18.25 15.26 0.23
N THR A 88 -19.15 16.21 0.05
CA THR A 88 -20.59 15.95 -0.16
C THR A 88 -20.87 15.47 -1.59
N ASN A 89 -22.08 14.89 -1.84
CA ASN A 89 -22.46 14.45 -3.19
C ASN A 89 -22.36 15.56 -4.24
N PRO A 90 -22.84 16.81 -4.00
CA PRO A 90 -22.64 17.90 -4.97
C PRO A 90 -21.18 18.20 -5.25
N VAL A 91 -20.32 18.15 -4.22
CA VAL A 91 -18.88 18.39 -4.37
C VAL A 91 -18.22 17.28 -5.18
N ILE A 92 -18.59 16.02 -4.97
CA ILE A 92 -18.06 14.89 -5.79
C ILE A 92 -18.49 15.05 -7.26
N ILE A 93 -19.75 15.43 -7.52
CA ILE A 93 -20.23 15.69 -8.88
C ILE A 93 -19.48 16.89 -9.51
N ALA A 94 -19.30 17.95 -8.75
CA ALA A 94 -18.53 19.12 -9.19
C ALA A 94 -17.06 18.74 -9.48
N LEU A 95 -16.44 17.95 -8.61
CA LEU A 95 -15.07 17.45 -8.82
C LEU A 95 -14.98 16.59 -10.09
N ALA A 96 -15.96 15.69 -10.30
CA ALA A 96 -16.04 14.85 -11.50
C ALA A 96 -16.19 15.67 -12.79
N LEU A 97 -16.84 16.83 -12.74
CA LEU A 97 -17.02 17.72 -13.88
C LEU A 97 -15.83 18.67 -14.08
N PHE A 98 -15.48 19.42 -13.03
CA PHE A 98 -14.55 20.52 -13.16
C PHE A 98 -13.10 20.06 -13.26
N PHE A 99 -12.72 18.94 -12.63
CA PHE A 99 -11.36 18.44 -12.75
C PHE A 99 -10.97 18.10 -14.20
N PRO A 100 -11.74 17.31 -14.97
CA PRO A 100 -11.45 17.11 -16.39
C PRO A 100 -11.61 18.38 -17.23
N LEU A 101 -12.60 19.24 -16.92
CA LEU A 101 -12.77 20.50 -17.67
C LEU A 101 -11.62 21.49 -17.45
N SER A 102 -10.89 21.43 -16.34
CA SER A 102 -9.72 22.26 -16.09
C SER A 102 -8.59 22.00 -17.09
N PHE A 103 -8.59 20.85 -17.79
CA PHE A 103 -7.64 20.57 -18.86
C PHE A 103 -7.88 21.40 -20.13
N VAL A 104 -9.08 21.94 -20.29
CA VAL A 104 -9.47 22.75 -21.44
C VAL A 104 -8.66 24.05 -21.52
N PRO A 105 -8.65 24.92 -20.46
CA PRO A 105 -7.80 26.10 -20.42
C PRO A 105 -6.31 25.77 -20.58
N TYR A 106 -5.85 24.67 -19.97
CA TYR A 106 -4.48 24.22 -20.11
C TYR A 106 -4.11 23.92 -21.57
N CYS A 107 -4.97 23.21 -22.31
CA CYS A 107 -4.73 22.95 -23.73
C CYS A 107 -4.76 24.21 -24.57
N TYR A 108 -5.67 25.15 -24.27
CA TYR A 108 -5.74 26.43 -24.94
C TYR A 108 -4.46 27.26 -24.73
N LEU A 109 -4.03 27.41 -23.48
CA LEU A 109 -2.82 28.16 -23.10
C LEU A 109 -1.53 27.53 -23.67
N THR A 110 -1.46 26.20 -23.73
CA THR A 110 -0.29 25.49 -24.24
C THR A 110 -0.34 25.23 -25.75
N LYS A 111 -1.37 25.74 -26.46
CA LYS A 111 -1.64 25.49 -27.88
C LYS A 111 -1.70 23.99 -28.25
N LYS A 112 -1.99 23.11 -27.31
CA LYS A 112 -2.18 21.69 -27.54
C LYS A 112 -3.61 21.45 -28.06
N LYS A 113 -3.75 20.67 -29.13
CA LYS A 113 -5.06 20.32 -29.68
C LYS A 113 -5.71 19.25 -28.83
N ILE A 114 -6.91 19.53 -28.30
CA ILE A 114 -7.72 18.59 -27.48
C ILE A 114 -8.05 17.30 -28.27
N ASP A 115 -8.19 17.39 -29.58
CA ASP A 115 -8.69 16.32 -30.44
C ASP A 115 -7.61 15.60 -31.24
N LYS A 116 -6.46 16.22 -31.48
CA LYS A 116 -5.33 15.50 -32.03
C LYS A 116 -4.53 14.99 -30.85
N LEU A 117 -4.91 13.78 -30.41
CA LEU A 117 -4.02 12.97 -29.59
C LEU A 117 -2.70 12.89 -30.33
N PRO A 118 -1.57 13.33 -29.75
CA PRO A 118 -0.28 13.16 -30.40
C PRO A 118 -0.13 11.68 -30.72
N GLU A 119 -0.08 11.35 -32.00
CA GLU A 119 0.32 10.04 -32.43
C GLU A 119 1.79 9.92 -32.03
N GLY A 120 2.06 9.34 -30.86
CA GLY A 120 3.41 8.93 -30.51
C GLY A 120 3.93 7.98 -31.59
N PRO A 121 5.25 7.83 -31.72
CA PRO A 121 5.83 6.90 -32.67
C PRO A 121 5.11 5.56 -32.47
N VAL A 122 4.46 5.11 -33.53
CA VAL A 122 3.72 3.85 -33.55
C VAL A 122 4.77 2.75 -33.37
N GLU A 123 5.12 2.47 -32.12
CA GLU A 123 5.48 1.08 -31.83
C GLU A 123 4.20 0.32 -32.13
N LYS A 124 4.15 -0.26 -33.31
CA LYS A 124 3.05 -1.13 -33.69
C LYS A 124 2.89 -2.08 -32.52
N PHE A 125 1.73 -2.04 -31.89
CA PHE A 125 1.27 -3.18 -31.13
C PHE A 125 1.21 -4.29 -32.18
N ASP A 126 2.27 -5.04 -32.24
CA ASP A 126 2.33 -6.18 -33.13
C ASP A 126 1.30 -7.17 -32.57
N LEU A 127 0.08 -7.07 -33.11
CA LEU A 127 -0.77 -8.23 -33.26
C LEU A 127 -0.07 -9.09 -34.34
N VAL A 128 1.13 -9.57 -34.00
CA VAL A 128 1.82 -10.57 -34.83
C VAL A 128 0.92 -11.77 -34.78
N GLU A 129 0.57 -12.29 -35.94
CA GLU A 129 -0.02 -13.63 -36.06
C GLU A 129 0.92 -14.58 -35.32
N ALA A 130 0.51 -14.91 -34.07
CA ALA A 130 1.32 -15.72 -33.19
C ALA A 130 1.44 -17.07 -33.84
N LYS A 131 2.62 -17.41 -34.35
CA LYS A 131 2.92 -18.81 -34.62
C LYS A 131 2.60 -19.56 -33.34
N ALA A 132 1.55 -20.40 -33.38
CA ALA A 132 1.13 -21.22 -32.29
C ALA A 132 2.30 -22.10 -31.84
N GLY A 133 3.07 -21.62 -30.86
CA GLY A 133 4.29 -22.25 -30.42
C GLY A 133 4.27 -22.50 -28.90
N LEU A 134 5.31 -23.15 -28.43
CA LEU A 134 5.52 -23.49 -27.03
C LEU A 134 5.32 -22.27 -26.09
N ALA A 135 5.74 -21.08 -26.51
CA ALA A 135 5.57 -19.86 -25.72
C ALA A 135 4.08 -19.57 -25.40
N ASN A 136 3.19 -19.69 -26.40
CA ASN A 136 1.76 -19.45 -26.17
C ASN A 136 1.14 -20.52 -25.24
N LEU A 137 1.57 -21.77 -25.39
CA LEU A 137 1.14 -22.85 -24.47
C LEU A 137 1.56 -22.54 -23.03
N LEU A 138 2.81 -22.12 -22.81
CA LEU A 138 3.31 -21.73 -21.48
C LEU A 138 2.54 -20.54 -20.91
N GLY A 139 2.21 -19.55 -21.75
CA GLY A 139 1.37 -18.42 -21.36
C GLY A 139 -0.03 -18.84 -20.97
N CYS A 140 -0.67 -19.73 -21.72
CA CYS A 140 -1.98 -20.28 -21.38
C CYS A 140 -1.94 -21.07 -20.06
N LEU A 141 -0.92 -21.93 -19.85
CA LEU A 141 -0.75 -22.67 -18.63
C LEU A 141 -0.55 -21.74 -17.42
N ALA A 142 0.22 -20.66 -17.56
CA ALA A 142 0.40 -19.66 -16.51
C ALA A 142 -0.92 -18.94 -16.19
N LEU A 143 -1.67 -18.47 -17.19
CA LEU A 143 -2.94 -17.77 -17.00
C LEU A 143 -4.01 -18.68 -16.36
N VAL A 144 -4.11 -19.94 -16.81
CA VAL A 144 -5.03 -20.93 -16.21
C VAL A 144 -4.60 -21.25 -14.79
N GLY A 145 -3.30 -21.39 -14.53
CA GLY A 145 -2.74 -21.60 -13.19
C GLY A 145 -3.08 -20.46 -12.26
N ASP A 146 -2.86 -19.21 -12.67
CA ASP A 146 -3.19 -18.03 -11.87
C ASP A 146 -4.70 -17.94 -11.60
N ALA A 147 -5.55 -18.15 -12.62
CA ALA A 147 -7.00 -18.14 -12.44
C ALA A 147 -7.46 -19.24 -11.46
N PHE A 148 -6.88 -20.43 -11.55
CA PHE A 148 -7.15 -21.53 -10.61
C PHE A 148 -6.72 -21.16 -9.17
N LEU A 149 -5.52 -20.60 -9.00
CA LEU A 149 -5.00 -20.21 -7.68
C LEU A 149 -5.80 -19.07 -7.05
N ILE A 150 -6.23 -18.09 -7.85
CA ILE A 150 -7.13 -17.01 -7.38
C ILE A 150 -8.47 -17.61 -6.92
N TYR A 151 -9.05 -18.51 -7.72
CA TYR A 151 -10.28 -19.21 -7.36
C TYR A 151 -10.10 -20.06 -6.10
N TYR A 152 -8.96 -20.75 -5.97
CA TYR A 152 -8.62 -21.55 -4.78
C TYR A 152 -8.58 -20.66 -3.53
N LEU A 153 -7.88 -19.52 -3.55
CA LEU A 153 -7.84 -18.58 -2.43
C LEU A 153 -9.25 -18.06 -2.07
N TYR A 154 -10.03 -17.68 -3.08
CA TYR A 154 -11.41 -17.21 -2.87
C TYR A 154 -12.29 -18.25 -2.17
N LYS A 155 -12.18 -19.52 -2.58
CA LYS A 155 -12.94 -20.63 -1.96
C LYS A 155 -12.51 -20.92 -0.52
N HIS A 156 -11.24 -20.73 -0.20
CA HIS A 156 -10.70 -20.91 1.16
C HIS A 156 -10.79 -19.64 2.00
N GLY A 157 -11.45 -18.61 1.51
CA GLY A 157 -11.69 -17.37 2.26
C GLY A 157 -12.52 -17.62 3.52
N THR A 158 -12.13 -16.97 4.62
CA THR A 158 -12.71 -17.15 5.94
C THR A 158 -13.07 -15.84 6.62
N ALA A 159 -14.08 -15.88 7.50
CA ALA A 159 -14.38 -14.83 8.47
C ALA A 159 -13.97 -15.24 9.89
N ALA A 160 -13.30 -16.39 10.03
CA ALA A 160 -12.81 -16.87 11.32
C ALA A 160 -11.54 -16.10 11.75
N THR A 161 -11.20 -16.24 13.02
CA THR A 161 -9.96 -15.69 13.60
C THR A 161 -8.77 -16.52 13.14
N ILE A 162 -7.86 -15.92 12.38
CA ILE A 162 -6.60 -16.51 11.93
C ILE A 162 -5.43 -15.56 12.14
N GLN A 163 -4.23 -16.09 12.28
CA GLN A 163 -2.99 -15.29 12.41
C GLN A 163 -2.23 -15.15 11.09
N SER A 164 -2.52 -16.04 10.14
CA SER A 164 -1.85 -16.11 8.86
C SER A 164 -2.83 -16.60 7.78
N PRO A 165 -2.82 -16.04 6.57
CA PRO A 165 -3.61 -16.57 5.47
C PRO A 165 -3.18 -17.99 5.09
N TRP A 166 -1.94 -18.36 5.39
CA TRP A 166 -1.36 -19.66 5.10
C TRP A 166 -1.96 -20.80 5.93
N GLN A 167 -2.70 -20.50 7.00
CA GLN A 167 -3.50 -21.49 7.75
C GLN A 167 -4.70 -22.00 6.94
N MET A 168 -5.10 -21.27 5.89
CA MET A 168 -6.25 -21.61 5.06
C MET A 168 -5.89 -22.36 3.79
N VAL A 169 -4.61 -22.56 3.51
CA VAL A 169 -4.12 -23.19 2.27
C VAL A 169 -3.19 -24.36 2.57
N SER A 170 -3.17 -25.34 1.68
CA SER A 170 -2.27 -26.50 1.80
C SER A 170 -0.92 -26.24 1.12
N ILE A 171 0.08 -27.07 1.37
CA ILE A 171 1.38 -27.01 0.70
C ILE A 171 1.25 -27.14 -0.82
N ILE A 172 0.24 -27.85 -1.31
CA ILE A 172 -0.05 -28.04 -2.75
C ILE A 172 -0.30 -26.70 -3.43
N PHE A 173 -0.87 -25.72 -2.72
CA PHE A 173 -1.05 -24.38 -3.24
C PHE A 173 0.29 -23.72 -3.62
N PHE A 174 1.32 -23.84 -2.76
CA PHE A 174 2.65 -23.28 -3.05
C PHE A 174 3.37 -24.07 -4.15
N GLN A 175 3.16 -25.36 -4.24
CA GLN A 175 3.68 -26.17 -5.35
C GLN A 175 3.06 -25.74 -6.68
N ALA A 176 1.74 -25.54 -6.71
CA ALA A 176 1.04 -25.04 -7.89
C ALA A 176 1.47 -23.60 -8.24
N PHE A 177 1.64 -22.73 -7.24
CA PHE A 177 2.17 -21.38 -7.45
C PHE A 177 3.58 -21.41 -8.05
N PHE A 178 4.46 -22.25 -7.53
CA PHE A 178 5.82 -22.44 -8.07
C PHE A 178 5.80 -22.86 -9.55
N VAL A 179 4.98 -23.86 -9.90
CA VAL A 179 4.85 -24.35 -11.28
C VAL A 179 4.28 -23.26 -12.20
N THR A 180 3.24 -22.56 -11.74
CA THR A 180 2.64 -21.44 -12.49
C THR A 180 3.64 -20.31 -12.71
N THR A 181 4.39 -19.91 -11.67
CA THR A 181 5.46 -18.91 -11.75
C THR A 181 6.56 -19.33 -12.72
N PHE A 182 6.94 -20.61 -12.72
CA PHE A 182 7.93 -21.13 -13.65
C PHE A 182 7.43 -21.03 -15.10
N PHE A 183 6.20 -21.43 -15.39
CA PHE A 183 5.62 -21.27 -16.72
C PHE A 183 5.55 -19.80 -17.14
N LEU A 184 5.18 -18.91 -16.23
CA LEU A 184 5.16 -17.49 -16.49
C LEU A 184 6.55 -16.93 -16.79
N LEU A 185 7.59 -17.33 -16.07
CA LEU A 185 8.99 -16.93 -16.34
C LEU A 185 9.43 -17.35 -17.74
N MET A 186 9.14 -18.59 -18.11
CA MET A 186 9.44 -19.11 -19.45
C MET A 186 8.66 -18.37 -20.53
N PHE A 187 7.38 -18.07 -20.29
CA PHE A 187 6.53 -17.32 -21.20
C PHE A 187 7.03 -15.88 -21.41
N VAL A 188 7.20 -15.09 -20.35
CA VAL A 188 7.60 -13.67 -20.47
C VAL A 188 8.94 -13.49 -21.16
N ARG A 189 9.81 -14.50 -21.07
CA ARG A 189 11.09 -14.52 -21.76
C ARG A 189 10.95 -14.73 -23.27
N GLN A 190 10.05 -15.61 -23.69
CA GLN A 190 9.90 -16.06 -25.09
C GLN A 190 8.75 -15.37 -25.83
N ALA A 191 7.84 -14.72 -25.12
CA ALA A 191 6.66 -14.10 -25.71
C ALA A 191 7.04 -13.08 -26.80
N GLU A 192 6.38 -13.15 -27.94
CA GLU A 192 6.47 -12.15 -29.00
C GLU A 192 5.60 -10.94 -28.65
N ASN A 193 4.39 -11.20 -28.12
CA ASN A 193 3.43 -10.16 -27.73
C ASN A 193 3.71 -9.63 -26.30
N THR A 194 4.27 -8.42 -26.23
CA THR A 194 4.57 -7.76 -24.94
C THR A 194 3.32 -7.45 -24.12
N THR A 195 2.20 -7.12 -24.77
CA THR A 195 0.95 -6.80 -24.06
C THR A 195 0.40 -8.01 -23.33
N LEU A 196 0.33 -9.15 -24.04
CA LEU A 196 -0.13 -10.40 -23.43
C LEU A 196 0.79 -10.83 -22.27
N ALA A 197 2.10 -10.69 -22.45
CA ALA A 197 3.05 -10.99 -21.39
C ALA A 197 2.86 -10.10 -20.17
N LEU A 198 2.65 -8.79 -20.34
CA LEU A 198 2.38 -7.87 -19.23
C LEU A 198 1.03 -8.11 -18.57
N LEU A 199 -0.01 -8.48 -19.34
CA LEU A 199 -1.30 -8.88 -18.77
C LEU A 199 -1.16 -10.13 -17.90
N ALA A 200 -0.39 -11.13 -18.34
CA ALA A 200 -0.13 -12.32 -17.53
C ALA A 200 0.66 -11.98 -16.27
N VAL A 201 1.68 -11.13 -16.35
CA VAL A 201 2.40 -10.64 -15.16
C VAL A 201 1.47 -9.84 -14.23
N SER A 202 0.56 -9.03 -14.77
CA SER A 202 -0.43 -8.29 -13.97
C SER A 202 -1.41 -9.20 -13.24
N LEU A 203 -1.87 -10.28 -13.88
CA LEU A 203 -2.73 -11.27 -13.23
C LEU A 203 -1.99 -11.99 -12.10
N HIS A 204 -0.74 -12.40 -12.36
CA HIS A 204 0.12 -13.02 -11.34
C HIS A 204 0.42 -12.05 -10.19
N CYS A 205 0.63 -10.76 -10.49
CA CYS A 205 0.75 -9.70 -9.52
C CYS A 205 -0.51 -9.59 -8.65
N PHE A 206 -1.70 -9.63 -9.25
CA PHE A 206 -2.96 -9.64 -8.51
C PHE A 206 -3.09 -10.89 -7.61
N LEU A 207 -2.64 -12.07 -8.06
CA LEU A 207 -2.58 -13.26 -7.22
C LEU A 207 -1.70 -13.04 -5.98
N ILE A 208 -0.51 -12.43 -6.16
CA ILE A 208 0.43 -12.16 -5.06
C ILE A 208 -0.16 -11.14 -4.07
N LEU A 209 -0.71 -10.04 -4.54
CA LEU A 209 -1.20 -8.93 -3.72
C LEU A 209 -2.64 -9.13 -3.22
N GLY A 210 -3.42 -9.95 -3.90
CA GLY A 210 -4.84 -10.17 -3.65
C GLY A 210 -5.16 -11.14 -2.51
N VAL A 211 -4.18 -11.84 -1.91
CA VAL A 211 -4.43 -12.82 -0.85
C VAL A 211 -5.20 -12.20 0.32
N ALA A 212 -4.86 -10.96 0.71
CA ALA A 212 -5.57 -10.27 1.77
C ALA A 212 -7.07 -10.06 1.46
N VAL A 213 -7.41 -9.79 0.20
CA VAL A 213 -8.81 -9.60 -0.25
C VAL A 213 -9.54 -10.92 -0.37
N LEU A 214 -8.86 -11.97 -0.86
CA LEU A 214 -9.45 -13.26 -1.19
C LEU A 214 -9.67 -14.12 0.05
N ILE A 215 -8.69 -14.16 0.97
CA ILE A 215 -8.76 -14.98 2.18
C ILE A 215 -9.57 -14.33 3.30
N TYR A 216 -9.38 -13.03 3.57
CA TYR A 216 -10.04 -12.36 4.69
C TYR A 216 -11.37 -11.75 4.25
N LYS A 217 -12.48 -12.49 4.41
CA LYS A 217 -13.83 -12.06 3.96
C LYS A 217 -14.30 -10.74 4.56
N LEU A 218 -13.92 -10.42 5.79
CA LEU A 218 -14.27 -9.16 6.46
C LEU A 218 -13.27 -8.05 6.19
N GLY A 219 -12.02 -8.40 5.96
CA GLY A 219 -10.88 -7.50 5.78
C GLY A 219 -9.63 -8.04 6.47
N PHE A 220 -8.47 -7.58 6.05
CA PHE A 220 -7.18 -7.97 6.59
C PHE A 220 -6.81 -7.15 7.84
N GLY A 221 -6.36 -7.79 8.90
CA GLY A 221 -5.89 -7.11 10.10
C GLY A 221 -7.00 -6.39 10.89
N PHE A 222 -6.72 -5.21 11.39
CA PHE A 222 -7.64 -4.34 12.13
C PHE A 222 -7.63 -2.88 11.64
N ASP A 223 -6.48 -2.32 11.24
CA ASP A 223 -6.34 -0.94 10.76
C ASP A 223 -7.29 -0.58 9.60
N PRO A 224 -7.47 -1.41 8.55
CA PRO A 224 -8.40 -1.12 7.47
C PRO A 224 -9.85 -0.90 7.93
N PHE A 225 -10.27 -1.49 9.05
CA PHE A 225 -11.63 -1.28 9.58
C PHE A 225 -11.81 0.15 10.10
N ILE A 226 -10.78 0.72 10.72
CA ILE A 226 -10.78 2.10 11.23
C ILE A 226 -10.85 3.08 10.05
N HIS A 227 -10.03 2.85 9.02
CA HIS A 227 -10.03 3.67 7.81
C HIS A 227 -11.38 3.61 7.08
N ARG A 228 -11.94 2.42 6.95
CA ARG A 228 -13.26 2.20 6.34
C ARG A 228 -14.39 2.85 7.11
N ALA A 229 -14.35 2.83 8.44
CA ALA A 229 -15.31 3.56 9.26
C ALA A 229 -15.22 5.07 9.02
N SER A 230 -14.02 5.61 8.88
CA SER A 230 -13.79 7.01 8.53
C SER A 230 -14.31 7.35 7.13
N GLU A 231 -14.05 6.51 6.14
CA GLU A 231 -14.55 6.65 4.78
C GLU A 231 -16.07 6.61 4.71
N ASN A 232 -16.72 5.68 5.43
CA ASN A 232 -18.17 5.60 5.54
C ASN A 232 -18.74 6.87 6.16
N PHE A 233 -18.14 7.35 7.25
CA PHE A 233 -18.58 8.56 7.93
C PHE A 233 -18.48 9.79 7.00
N ILE A 234 -17.32 9.99 6.35
CA ILE A 234 -17.14 11.09 5.40
C ILE A 234 -18.09 10.94 4.20
N SER A 235 -18.29 9.73 3.69
CA SER A 235 -19.23 9.48 2.58
C SER A 235 -20.68 9.87 2.93
N GLN A 236 -21.09 9.76 4.20
CA GLN A 236 -22.42 10.10 4.67
C GLN A 236 -22.55 11.59 5.05
N PHE A 237 -21.57 12.12 5.78
CA PHE A 237 -21.64 13.45 6.40
C PHE A 237 -20.74 14.51 5.74
N GLY A 238 -19.88 14.09 4.82
CA GLY A 238 -18.98 14.97 4.07
C GLY A 238 -17.63 15.24 4.75
N ALA A 239 -17.56 15.21 6.08
CA ALA A 239 -16.31 15.46 6.83
C ALA A 239 -16.37 14.83 8.23
N ILE A 240 -15.20 14.58 8.80
CA ILE A 240 -15.00 14.28 10.23
C ILE A 240 -14.51 15.54 10.92
N THR A 241 -15.00 15.82 12.11
CA THR A 241 -14.58 16.97 12.93
C THR A 241 -14.02 16.48 14.26
N PRO A 242 -12.84 16.98 14.70
CA PRO A 242 -11.94 17.90 14.00
C PRO A 242 -11.25 17.24 12.80
N LYS A 243 -10.96 18.02 11.74
CA LYS A 243 -10.24 17.54 10.55
C LYS A 243 -8.77 17.33 10.89
N THR A 244 -8.30 16.09 10.80
CA THR A 244 -6.90 15.75 10.98
C THR A 244 -6.12 15.93 9.67
N PRO A 245 -4.86 16.39 9.68
CA PRO A 245 -4.11 16.72 8.48
C PRO A 245 -3.46 15.53 7.75
N TYR A 246 -3.97 14.31 7.87
CA TYR A 246 -3.38 13.12 7.27
C TYR A 246 -4.42 12.07 6.93
N TYR A 247 -4.07 11.13 6.05
CA TYR A 247 -4.88 9.98 5.58
C TYR A 247 -6.00 10.30 4.58
N ILE A 248 -6.13 11.54 4.14
CA ILE A 248 -7.27 11.98 3.34
C ILE A 248 -7.20 11.50 1.88
N GLY A 249 -6.00 11.37 1.30
CA GLY A 249 -5.84 10.99 -0.10
C GLY A 249 -6.49 9.64 -0.44
N GLN A 250 -6.37 8.63 0.42
CA GLN A 250 -7.08 7.36 0.27
C GLN A 250 -8.58 7.55 0.35
N TYR A 251 -9.07 8.24 1.38
CA TYR A 251 -10.51 8.41 1.60
C TYR A 251 -11.18 9.13 0.44
N VAL A 252 -10.50 10.14 -0.13
CA VAL A 252 -10.98 10.82 -1.35
C VAL A 252 -11.18 9.81 -2.48
N LEU A 253 -10.20 8.97 -2.76
CA LEU A 253 -10.27 8.01 -3.86
C LEU A 253 -11.36 6.97 -3.65
N VAL A 254 -11.44 6.39 -2.44
CA VAL A 254 -12.44 5.39 -2.09
C VAL A 254 -13.85 5.99 -2.21
N ILE A 255 -14.09 7.18 -1.64
CA ILE A 255 -15.38 7.86 -1.67
C ILE A 255 -15.74 8.28 -3.09
N PHE A 256 -14.78 8.85 -3.84
CA PHE A 256 -15.04 9.25 -5.23
C PHE A 256 -15.45 8.04 -6.08
N LEU A 257 -14.70 6.96 -6.03
CA LEU A 257 -15.04 5.74 -6.78
C LEU A 257 -16.35 5.11 -6.32
N ASN A 258 -16.63 5.11 -5.01
CA ASN A 258 -17.91 4.64 -4.47
C ASN A 258 -19.10 5.46 -5.01
N LYS A 259 -19.01 6.79 -4.98
CA LYS A 259 -20.09 7.67 -5.46
C LYS A 259 -20.30 7.59 -6.97
N LEU A 260 -19.27 7.37 -7.76
CA LEU A 260 -19.41 7.21 -9.21
C LEU A 260 -19.94 5.83 -9.60
N SER A 261 -19.39 4.78 -8.99
CA SER A 261 -19.71 3.39 -9.36
C SER A 261 -20.91 2.82 -8.63
N LEU A 262 -21.27 3.37 -7.49
CA LEU A 262 -22.24 2.82 -6.53
C LEU A 262 -21.89 1.40 -6.05
N VAL A 263 -20.67 0.94 -6.27
CA VAL A 263 -20.17 -0.29 -5.64
C VAL A 263 -20.04 -0.06 -4.14
N PRO A 264 -20.48 -0.99 -3.29
CA PRO A 264 -20.35 -0.83 -1.84
C PRO A 264 -18.93 -0.45 -1.44
N LEU A 265 -18.79 0.57 -0.58
CA LEU A 265 -17.51 1.16 -0.18
C LEU A 265 -16.52 0.11 0.32
N ASN A 266 -16.98 -0.90 1.08
CA ASN A 266 -16.18 -2.01 1.55
C ASN A 266 -15.44 -2.77 0.42
N TRP A 267 -16.06 -2.95 -0.75
CA TRP A 267 -15.39 -3.60 -1.87
C TRP A 267 -14.37 -2.69 -2.55
N ILE A 268 -14.70 -1.41 -2.68
CA ILE A 268 -13.74 -0.44 -3.27
C ILE A 268 -12.52 -0.30 -2.38
N ASP A 269 -12.72 -0.09 -1.07
CA ASP A 269 -11.62 -0.01 -0.11
C ASP A 269 -10.72 -1.25 -0.19
N ARG A 270 -11.27 -2.44 -0.13
CA ARG A 270 -10.48 -3.68 -0.16
C ARG A 270 -9.73 -3.93 -1.48
N LEU A 271 -10.32 -3.56 -2.62
CA LEU A 271 -9.78 -3.84 -3.96
C LEU A 271 -8.88 -2.72 -4.49
N LEU A 272 -9.00 -1.49 -3.99
CA LEU A 272 -8.34 -0.31 -4.57
C LEU A 272 -6.84 -0.54 -4.74
N LEU A 273 -6.14 -0.84 -3.67
CA LEU A 273 -4.68 -0.97 -3.72
C LEU A 273 -4.24 -2.19 -4.53
N PRO A 274 -4.68 -3.43 -4.25
CA PRO A 274 -4.27 -4.60 -5.03
C PRO A 274 -4.55 -4.48 -6.53
N ALA A 275 -5.67 -3.81 -6.90
CA ALA A 275 -6.00 -3.57 -8.31
C ALA A 275 -5.07 -2.52 -8.94
N LEU A 276 -4.80 -1.41 -8.26
CA LEU A 276 -3.86 -0.40 -8.76
C LEU A 276 -2.45 -1.00 -8.95
N GLU A 277 -1.97 -1.73 -7.99
CA GLU A 277 -0.66 -2.35 -8.04
C GLU A 277 -0.55 -3.39 -9.15
N ALA A 278 -1.53 -4.28 -9.27
CA ALA A 278 -1.55 -5.29 -10.32
C ALA A 278 -1.59 -4.69 -11.72
N VAL A 279 -2.33 -3.60 -11.91
CA VAL A 279 -2.47 -2.95 -13.22
C VAL A 279 -1.24 -2.11 -13.56
N PHE A 280 -0.60 -1.45 -12.58
CA PHE A 280 0.39 -0.42 -12.88
C PHE A 280 1.83 -0.79 -12.55
N ILE A 281 2.12 -1.63 -11.56
CA ILE A 281 3.52 -1.98 -11.22
C ILE A 281 4.23 -2.70 -12.37
N PRO A 282 3.68 -3.78 -12.98
CA PRO A 282 4.37 -4.47 -14.06
C PRO A 282 4.63 -3.61 -15.29
N PRO A 283 3.65 -2.84 -15.82
CA PRO A 283 3.90 -1.90 -16.91
C PRO A 283 4.92 -0.81 -16.58
N LEU A 284 4.90 -0.29 -15.34
CA LEU A 284 5.79 0.77 -14.91
C LEU A 284 7.24 0.29 -14.80
N ALA A 285 7.46 -0.90 -14.22
CA ALA A 285 8.77 -1.54 -14.16
C ALA A 285 9.28 -1.87 -15.58
N PHE A 286 8.42 -2.47 -16.43
CA PHE A 286 8.77 -2.75 -17.81
C PHE A 286 9.21 -1.49 -18.57
N LEU A 287 8.42 -0.42 -18.49
CA LEU A 287 8.67 0.81 -19.22
C LEU A 287 9.97 1.47 -18.76
N THR A 288 10.24 1.46 -17.45
CA THR A 288 11.48 1.99 -16.86
C THR A 288 12.69 1.20 -17.34
N LEU A 289 12.62 -0.12 -17.32
CA LEU A 289 13.71 -0.99 -17.76
C LEU A 289 13.94 -0.89 -19.27
N ARG A 290 12.86 -0.86 -20.06
CA ARG A 290 12.93 -0.82 -21.53
C ARG A 290 13.37 0.54 -22.05
N GLN A 291 12.65 1.61 -21.68
CA GLN A 291 12.88 2.95 -22.23
C GLN A 291 13.80 3.79 -21.33
N GLY A 292 13.74 3.58 -20.02
CA GLY A 292 14.59 4.29 -19.07
C GLY A 292 16.02 3.78 -19.06
N LEU A 293 16.21 2.46 -19.07
CA LEU A 293 17.53 1.81 -18.88
C LEU A 293 18.04 1.06 -20.13
N GLY A 294 17.29 1.08 -21.24
CA GLY A 294 17.73 0.57 -22.53
C GLY A 294 17.77 -0.96 -22.69
N LEU A 295 17.19 -1.73 -21.75
CA LEU A 295 17.13 -3.20 -21.83
C LEU A 295 16.26 -3.64 -23.03
N ASP A 296 16.52 -4.84 -23.57
CA ASP A 296 15.65 -5.41 -24.60
C ASP A 296 14.27 -5.81 -24.05
N ARG A 297 13.28 -6.04 -24.94
CA ARG A 297 11.90 -6.37 -24.56
C ARG A 297 11.81 -7.60 -23.66
N PRO A 298 12.45 -8.75 -23.98
CA PRO A 298 12.45 -9.92 -23.10
C PRO A 298 13.04 -9.67 -21.73
N GLN A 299 14.13 -8.90 -21.64
CA GLN A 299 14.76 -8.52 -20.39
C GLN A 299 13.85 -7.62 -19.54
N ALA A 300 13.25 -6.61 -20.16
CA ALA A 300 12.36 -5.69 -19.46
C ALA A 300 11.08 -6.40 -18.95
N ARG A 301 10.50 -7.35 -19.71
CA ARG A 301 9.38 -8.18 -19.26
C ARG A 301 9.77 -9.08 -18.09
N LEU A 302 10.93 -9.72 -18.16
CA LEU A 302 11.44 -10.52 -17.06
C LEU A 302 11.62 -9.67 -15.81
N GLY A 303 12.23 -8.48 -15.94
CA GLY A 303 12.42 -7.55 -14.82
C GLY A 303 11.11 -7.10 -14.17
N SER A 304 10.01 -6.96 -14.93
CA SER A 304 8.71 -6.62 -14.34
C SER A 304 8.17 -7.71 -13.40
N LEU A 305 8.46 -8.98 -13.67
CA LEU A 305 8.11 -10.09 -12.78
C LEU A 305 9.09 -10.21 -11.61
N LEU A 306 10.39 -9.95 -11.83
CA LEU A 306 11.41 -10.00 -10.79
C LEU A 306 11.27 -8.92 -9.71
N PHE A 307 10.39 -7.93 -9.91
CA PHE A 307 9.99 -6.99 -8.86
C PHE A 307 9.54 -7.72 -7.59
N PHE A 308 8.84 -8.84 -7.72
CA PHE A 308 8.28 -9.64 -6.63
C PHE A 308 9.30 -10.56 -5.92
N LEU A 309 10.57 -10.47 -6.25
CA LEU A 309 11.64 -11.04 -5.41
C LEU A 309 11.75 -10.33 -4.05
N LEU A 310 11.35 -9.05 -3.97
CA LEU A 310 11.15 -8.38 -2.69
C LEU A 310 9.76 -8.73 -2.14
N PRO A 311 9.66 -9.17 -0.87
CA PRO A 311 8.36 -9.34 -0.21
C PRO A 311 7.58 -8.04 -0.18
N VAL A 312 6.30 -8.10 -0.54
CA VAL A 312 5.42 -6.93 -0.68
C VAL A 312 4.59 -6.64 0.57
N SER A 313 5.09 -6.99 1.75
CA SER A 313 4.37 -6.89 3.02
C SER A 313 3.85 -5.49 3.38
N THR A 314 4.40 -4.44 2.79
CA THR A 314 3.98 -3.04 2.96
C THR A 314 3.06 -2.54 1.85
N MET A 315 2.43 -3.46 1.11
CA MET A 315 1.61 -3.19 -0.08
C MET A 315 0.43 -4.16 -0.22
N ILE A 316 0.05 -4.89 0.85
CA ILE A 316 -0.93 -5.99 0.77
C ILE A 316 -2.35 -5.61 1.18
N ALA A 317 -2.54 -4.44 1.76
CA ALA A 317 -3.85 -3.99 2.24
C ALA A 317 -4.08 -2.52 1.88
N THR A 318 -5.31 -2.15 1.58
CA THR A 318 -5.65 -0.75 1.39
C THR A 318 -5.60 -0.04 2.73
N THR A 319 -4.46 0.57 2.98
CA THR A 319 -4.22 1.50 4.08
C THR A 319 -3.60 2.78 3.52
N PRO A 320 -3.73 3.92 4.21
CA PRO A 320 -3.11 5.16 3.74
C PRO A 320 -1.61 5.02 3.50
N GLN A 321 -0.92 4.27 4.34
CA GLN A 321 0.51 4.06 4.17
C GLN A 321 0.85 3.21 2.94
N ASP A 322 0.16 2.09 2.75
CA ASP A 322 0.45 1.20 1.63
C ASP A 322 0.12 1.87 0.29
N LEU A 323 -0.98 2.65 0.23
CA LEU A 323 -1.30 3.45 -0.95
C LEU A 323 -0.25 4.55 -1.20
N ALA A 324 0.28 5.20 -0.15
CA ALA A 324 1.36 6.16 -0.29
C ALA A 324 2.67 5.49 -0.77
N ASN A 325 2.94 4.25 -0.36
CA ASN A 325 4.07 3.45 -0.86
C ASN A 325 3.91 3.14 -2.36
N PHE A 326 2.70 2.83 -2.83
CA PHE A 326 2.42 2.66 -4.25
C PHE A 326 2.68 3.96 -5.05
N PHE A 327 2.21 5.12 -4.57
CA PHE A 327 2.52 6.40 -5.21
C PHE A 327 4.03 6.70 -5.19
N ALA A 328 4.72 6.33 -4.11
CA ALA A 328 6.17 6.50 -4.03
C ALA A 328 6.92 5.60 -5.03
N LEU A 329 6.45 4.37 -5.28
CA LEU A 329 6.99 3.54 -6.37
C LEU A 329 6.81 4.23 -7.73
N ALA A 330 5.67 4.86 -7.99
CA ALA A 330 5.46 5.63 -9.21
C ALA A 330 6.48 6.79 -9.32
N VAL A 331 6.78 7.49 -8.20
CA VAL A 331 7.85 8.52 -8.17
C VAL A 331 9.21 7.93 -8.51
N ILE A 332 9.55 6.77 -7.95
CA ILE A 332 10.85 6.12 -8.16
C ILE A 332 11.04 5.74 -9.64
N PHE A 333 10.07 5.07 -10.22
CA PHE A 333 10.14 4.59 -11.60
C PHE A 333 10.04 5.73 -12.63
N PHE A 334 9.06 6.63 -12.51
CA PHE A 334 8.96 7.80 -13.38
C PHE A 334 10.13 8.76 -13.19
N GLY A 335 10.64 8.89 -11.96
CA GLY A 335 11.83 9.65 -11.65
C GLY A 335 13.09 9.09 -12.31
N ALA A 336 13.24 7.76 -12.31
CA ALA A 336 14.32 7.07 -13.03
C ALA A 336 14.26 7.40 -14.53
N MET A 337 13.08 7.31 -15.15
CA MET A 337 12.90 7.68 -16.57
C MET A 337 13.12 9.19 -16.82
N HIS A 338 12.71 10.05 -15.87
CA HIS A 338 12.99 11.49 -15.99
C HIS A 338 14.48 11.77 -16.01
N ILE A 339 15.27 11.13 -15.16
CA ILE A 339 16.73 11.32 -15.13
C ILE A 339 17.38 10.79 -16.40
N THR A 340 17.02 9.58 -16.81
CA THR A 340 17.73 8.85 -17.87
C THR A 340 17.40 9.39 -19.25
N THR A 341 16.13 9.61 -19.57
CA THR A 341 15.69 9.89 -20.96
C THR A 341 15.02 11.25 -21.15
N LYS A 342 14.55 11.88 -20.06
CA LYS A 342 13.70 13.07 -20.14
C LYS A 342 12.37 12.87 -20.90
N LEU A 343 11.96 11.62 -21.12
CA LEU A 343 10.67 11.32 -21.72
C LEU A 343 9.51 11.65 -20.79
N ILE A 344 9.73 11.47 -19.49
CA ILE A 344 8.76 11.80 -18.46
C ILE A 344 9.01 13.24 -17.99
N PRO A 345 8.02 14.13 -18.05
CA PRO A 345 8.14 15.47 -17.51
C PRO A 345 8.19 15.47 -15.97
N LEU A 346 8.92 16.42 -15.39
CA LEU A 346 9.17 16.49 -13.94
C LEU A 346 7.88 16.60 -13.10
N TRP A 347 6.84 17.24 -13.62
CA TRP A 347 5.60 17.41 -12.88
C TRP A 347 4.89 16.08 -12.55
N ILE A 348 5.18 14.97 -13.28
CA ILE A 348 4.63 13.66 -12.98
C ILE A 348 5.19 13.12 -11.63
N PRO A 349 6.52 13.00 -11.41
CA PRO A 349 7.02 12.66 -10.08
C PRO A 349 6.54 13.63 -9.00
N LEU A 350 6.41 14.92 -9.28
CA LEU A 350 5.86 15.90 -8.32
C LEU A 350 4.39 15.62 -7.97
N LEU A 351 3.56 15.27 -8.96
CA LEU A 351 2.16 14.90 -8.73
C LEU A 351 2.04 13.69 -7.80
N PHE A 352 2.81 12.63 -8.06
CA PHE A 352 2.80 11.43 -7.22
C PHE A 352 3.38 11.68 -5.82
N THR A 353 4.38 12.58 -5.71
CA THR A 353 4.89 13.00 -4.40
C THR A 353 3.82 13.75 -3.61
N ALA A 354 3.07 14.64 -4.24
CA ALA A 354 1.94 15.32 -3.62
C ALA A 354 0.84 14.33 -3.22
N ALA A 355 0.51 13.37 -4.09
CA ALA A 355 -0.45 12.30 -3.79
C ALA A 355 0.00 11.44 -2.60
N ALA A 356 1.28 11.04 -2.54
CA ALA A 356 1.83 10.31 -1.41
C ALA A 356 1.77 11.13 -0.11
N LEU A 357 2.08 12.43 -0.18
CA LEU A 357 2.08 13.33 0.98
C LEU A 357 0.67 13.50 1.58
N VAL A 358 -0.34 13.75 0.74
CA VAL A 358 -1.73 13.89 1.22
C VAL A 358 -2.36 12.56 1.64
N THR A 359 -1.76 11.44 1.25
CA THR A 359 -2.20 10.10 1.63
C THR A 359 -1.54 9.65 2.93
N HIS A 360 -0.20 9.77 3.06
CA HIS A 360 0.49 9.42 4.30
C HIS A 360 1.83 10.18 4.46
N PRO A 361 1.96 11.07 5.46
CA PRO A 361 3.15 11.92 5.63
C PRO A 361 4.43 11.13 5.89
N LEU A 362 4.37 9.99 6.57
CA LEU A 362 5.55 9.16 6.89
C LEU A 362 6.31 8.72 5.63
N THR A 363 5.59 8.42 4.56
CA THR A 363 6.19 8.11 3.24
C THR A 363 6.39 9.39 2.42
N GLY A 364 5.43 10.31 2.47
CA GLY A 364 5.44 11.51 1.63
C GLY A 364 6.57 12.49 1.95
N LEU A 365 6.89 12.74 3.23
CA LEU A 365 7.92 13.72 3.61
C LEU A 365 9.34 13.32 3.15
N PRO A 366 9.84 12.10 3.40
CA PRO A 366 11.12 11.68 2.85
C PRO A 366 11.14 11.68 1.31
N LEU A 367 9.99 11.41 0.69
CA LEU A 367 9.86 11.43 -0.76
C LEU A 367 10.01 12.85 -1.35
N VAL A 368 9.58 13.90 -0.64
CA VAL A 368 9.85 15.28 -1.02
C VAL A 368 11.36 15.54 -1.12
N VAL A 369 12.13 15.04 -0.16
CA VAL A 369 13.60 15.15 -0.20
C VAL A 369 14.17 14.35 -1.38
N PHE A 370 13.70 13.14 -1.62
CA PHE A 370 14.10 12.34 -2.79
C PHE A 370 13.86 13.11 -4.10
N VAL A 371 12.69 13.74 -4.25
CA VAL A 371 12.36 14.51 -5.45
C VAL A 371 13.18 15.79 -5.56
N PHE A 372 13.56 16.43 -4.45
CA PHE A 372 14.52 17.52 -4.48
C PHE A 372 15.85 17.08 -5.14
N PHE A 373 16.39 15.91 -4.77
CA PHE A 373 17.58 15.37 -5.41
C PHE A 373 17.34 14.93 -6.85
N LEU A 374 16.13 14.44 -7.17
CA LEU A 374 15.72 14.16 -8.55
C LEU A 374 15.79 15.43 -9.41
N ILE A 375 15.31 16.56 -8.90
CA ILE A 375 15.38 17.87 -9.59
C ILE A 375 16.83 18.29 -9.76
N LEU A 376 17.63 18.23 -8.70
CA LEU A 376 19.02 18.66 -8.70
C LEU A 376 19.86 17.86 -9.71
N LEU A 377 19.82 16.52 -9.61
CA LEU A 377 20.56 15.60 -10.48
C LEU A 377 19.98 15.54 -11.90
N GLY A 378 18.70 15.84 -12.07
CA GLY A 378 18.02 15.85 -13.36
C GLY A 378 18.37 17.02 -14.28
N ARG A 379 19.13 18.02 -13.83
CA ARG A 379 19.50 19.20 -14.64
C ARG A 379 20.44 18.84 -15.79
N LYS A 380 20.17 19.44 -16.97
CA LYS A 380 21.05 19.27 -18.15
C LYS A 380 22.37 20.04 -18.02
N LYS A 381 22.32 21.23 -17.43
CA LYS A 381 23.49 22.13 -17.24
C LYS A 381 24.37 21.59 -16.09
N ALA A 382 25.64 22.03 -16.08
CA ALA A 382 26.52 21.80 -14.94
C ALA A 382 25.89 22.39 -13.66
N ILE A 383 26.01 21.62 -12.56
CA ILE A 383 25.48 22.07 -11.28
C ILE A 383 26.43 23.13 -10.71
N HIS A 384 25.90 24.28 -10.39
CA HIS A 384 26.68 25.36 -9.77
C HIS A 384 27.25 24.92 -8.42
N PRO A 385 28.50 25.25 -8.04
CA PRO A 385 29.11 24.84 -6.77
C PRO A 385 28.24 25.12 -5.53
N LEU A 386 27.55 26.26 -5.48
CA LEU A 386 26.61 26.62 -4.41
C LEU A 386 25.46 25.60 -4.31
N MET A 387 24.95 25.09 -5.44
CA MET A 387 23.89 24.10 -5.44
C MET A 387 24.40 22.72 -4.98
N ILE A 388 25.66 22.40 -5.24
CA ILE A 388 26.28 21.19 -4.72
C ILE A 388 26.39 21.32 -3.20
N ALA A 389 26.92 22.45 -2.69
CA ALA A 389 27.01 22.69 -1.25
C ALA A 389 25.64 22.65 -0.57
N THR A 390 24.65 23.35 -1.11
CA THR A 390 23.26 23.30 -0.61
C THR A 390 22.68 21.87 -0.64
N GLY A 391 22.88 21.14 -1.73
CA GLY A 391 22.47 19.75 -1.84
C GLY A 391 23.13 18.85 -0.79
N THR A 392 24.42 19.06 -0.52
CA THR A 392 25.14 18.33 0.53
C THR A 392 24.57 18.62 1.92
N ILE A 393 24.31 19.88 2.24
CA ILE A 393 23.68 20.29 3.51
C ILE A 393 22.29 19.64 3.65
N ILE A 394 21.46 19.72 2.60
CA ILE A 394 20.11 19.12 2.60
C ILE A 394 20.21 17.59 2.75
N PHE A 395 21.17 16.94 2.12
CA PHE A 395 21.38 15.51 2.28
C PHE A 395 21.65 15.16 3.74
N TRP A 396 22.61 15.77 4.38
CA TRP A 396 22.94 15.51 5.79
C TRP A 396 21.76 15.85 6.73
N ALA A 397 21.08 16.97 6.50
CA ALA A 397 19.88 17.32 7.27
C ALA A 397 18.76 16.31 7.07
N SER A 398 18.59 15.75 5.87
CA SER A 398 17.54 14.77 5.57
C SER A 398 17.71 13.42 6.25
N LEU A 399 18.93 13.06 6.66
CA LEU A 399 19.18 11.86 7.45
C LEU A 399 18.51 11.92 8.83
N LEU A 400 18.22 13.13 9.32
CA LEU A 400 17.59 13.39 10.62
C LEU A 400 16.12 13.84 10.51
N ILE A 401 15.56 13.95 9.30
CA ILE A 401 14.30 14.68 9.08
C ILE A 401 13.11 14.07 9.82
N LEU A 402 12.95 12.76 9.80
CA LEU A 402 11.84 12.10 10.49
C LEU A 402 12.02 12.10 12.02
N PRO A 403 13.18 11.72 12.58
CA PRO A 403 13.43 11.89 14.00
C PRO A 403 13.14 13.30 14.49
N ALA A 404 13.63 14.33 13.78
CA ALA A 404 13.40 15.73 14.15
C ALA A 404 11.90 16.10 14.12
N ILE A 405 11.18 15.72 13.05
CA ILE A 405 9.75 15.98 12.91
C ILE A 405 8.95 15.26 14.00
N PHE A 406 9.25 14.00 14.28
CA PHE A 406 8.58 13.25 15.35
C PHE A 406 8.80 13.92 16.72
N VAL A 407 10.05 14.29 17.04
CA VAL A 407 10.34 15.01 18.29
C VAL A 407 9.58 16.33 18.38
N LEU A 408 9.59 17.14 17.32
CA LEU A 408 8.90 18.42 17.30
C LEU A 408 7.38 18.28 17.44
N ILE A 409 6.75 17.39 16.67
CA ILE A 409 5.29 17.21 16.70
C ILE A 409 4.84 16.65 18.05
N LEU A 410 5.49 15.61 18.53
CA LEU A 410 5.08 14.96 19.78
C LEU A 410 5.29 15.88 20.99
N ASN A 411 6.36 16.65 21.01
CA ASN A 411 6.59 17.61 22.09
C ASN A 411 5.59 18.79 22.02
N ALA A 412 5.34 19.31 20.81
CA ALA A 412 4.43 20.45 20.65
C ALA A 412 2.94 20.09 20.83
N GLN A 413 2.52 18.91 20.36
CA GLN A 413 1.12 18.51 20.28
C GLN A 413 0.65 17.72 21.52
N TYR A 414 1.52 16.91 22.11
CA TYR A 414 1.15 16.00 23.20
C TYR A 414 1.90 16.25 24.50
N HIS A 415 2.88 17.18 24.53
CA HIS A 415 3.77 17.41 25.65
C HIS A 415 4.44 16.13 26.18
N TRP A 416 4.65 15.16 25.29
CA TRP A 416 5.24 13.88 25.66
C TRP A 416 6.75 14.04 25.84
N PRO A 417 7.32 13.57 26.96
CA PRO A 417 8.76 13.52 27.09
C PRO A 417 9.32 12.54 26.07
N VAL A 418 10.11 13.06 25.13
CA VAL A 418 10.84 12.25 24.15
C VAL A 418 12.25 12.06 24.71
N TRP A 419 12.59 10.83 25.02
CA TRP A 419 13.92 10.49 25.49
C TRP A 419 14.79 10.09 24.30
N VAL A 420 15.96 10.74 24.19
CA VAL A 420 17.02 10.31 23.29
C VAL A 420 17.97 9.44 24.08
N GLU A 421 17.80 8.15 23.99
CA GLU A 421 18.68 7.18 24.64
C GLU A 421 19.30 6.28 23.57
N ILE A 422 20.65 6.24 23.51
CA ILE A 422 21.32 5.29 22.63
C ILE A 422 21.18 3.89 23.25
N LYS A 423 20.25 3.12 22.73
CA LYS A 423 20.05 1.74 23.16
C LYS A 423 21.23 0.87 22.79
N ASN A 424 21.85 0.30 23.79
CA ASN A 424 23.02 -0.62 23.72
C ASN A 424 22.74 -1.93 22.96
N THR A 425 22.23 -1.94 21.69
CA THR A 425 21.73 -3.21 21.21
C THR A 425 21.68 -3.43 19.71
N LEU A 426 22.67 -2.97 18.98
CA LEU A 426 22.86 -3.50 17.61
C LEU A 426 22.99 -5.04 17.61
N LEU A 427 23.64 -5.60 18.64
CA LEU A 427 23.82 -7.05 18.81
C LEU A 427 22.54 -7.81 19.15
N ASN A 428 21.53 -7.18 19.76
CA ASN A 428 20.25 -7.83 20.08
C ASN A 428 19.31 -7.97 18.86
N TYR A 429 19.64 -7.34 17.73
CA TYR A 429 18.87 -7.39 16.50
C TYR A 429 19.46 -8.30 15.43
N LEU A 430 20.66 -8.87 15.67
CA LEU A 430 21.14 -9.95 14.82
C LEU A 430 20.16 -11.13 14.99
N PRO A 431 19.69 -11.70 13.88
CA PRO A 431 18.81 -12.86 13.92
C PRO A 431 19.49 -13.96 14.71
N ARG A 432 18.92 -14.35 15.84
CA ARG A 432 19.42 -15.47 16.63
C ARG A 432 18.72 -16.71 16.15
N LEU A 433 19.48 -17.66 15.62
CA LEU A 433 19.01 -19.04 15.51
C LEU A 433 18.62 -19.47 16.92
N ARG A 434 17.35 -19.76 17.16
CA ARG A 434 16.89 -20.18 18.48
C ARG A 434 17.50 -21.53 18.81
N PRO A 435 18.37 -21.65 19.82
CA PRO A 435 18.91 -22.95 20.22
C PRO A 435 17.76 -23.84 20.66
N GLY A 436 17.75 -25.11 20.21
CA GLY A 436 16.78 -26.13 20.67
C GLY A 436 15.53 -26.32 19.82
N GLN A 437 15.39 -25.64 18.68
CA GLN A 437 14.33 -25.97 17.73
C GLN A 437 14.76 -27.17 16.86
N PRO A 438 13.86 -28.13 16.60
CA PRO A 438 14.16 -29.24 15.70
C PRO A 438 14.49 -28.70 14.32
N PHE A 439 15.61 -29.13 13.75
CA PHE A 439 16.01 -28.72 12.39
C PHE A 439 14.98 -29.23 11.39
N SER A 440 14.32 -28.31 10.71
CA SER A 440 13.43 -28.59 9.57
C SER A 440 14.01 -27.89 8.36
N ALA A 441 14.44 -28.62 7.35
CA ALA A 441 15.17 -28.07 6.21
C ALA A 441 14.43 -26.94 5.49
N GLY A 442 13.14 -27.08 5.23
CA GLY A 442 12.35 -26.07 4.54
C GLY A 442 12.24 -24.74 5.30
N PRO A 443 11.71 -24.71 6.53
CA PRO A 443 11.66 -23.48 7.33
C PRO A 443 13.03 -22.85 7.59
N THR A 444 14.07 -23.64 7.77
CA THR A 444 15.43 -23.13 7.97
C THR A 444 15.99 -22.43 6.73
N LEU A 445 15.82 -23.02 5.54
CA LEU A 445 16.23 -22.41 4.28
C LEU A 445 15.47 -21.11 4.01
N LEU A 446 14.16 -21.09 4.29
CA LEU A 446 13.35 -19.89 4.17
C LEU A 446 13.82 -18.78 5.11
N TYR A 447 14.15 -19.11 6.36
CA TYR A 447 14.70 -18.15 7.33
C TYR A 447 16.06 -17.60 6.88
N ILE A 448 16.95 -18.47 6.39
CA ILE A 448 18.26 -18.05 5.83
C ILE A 448 18.04 -17.12 4.62
N TYR A 449 17.11 -17.46 3.74
CA TYR A 449 16.75 -16.60 2.60
C TYR A 449 16.26 -15.23 3.06
N GLU A 450 15.33 -15.17 4.00
CA GLU A 450 14.80 -13.90 4.56
C GLU A 450 15.92 -13.04 5.15
N MET A 451 16.85 -13.66 5.88
CA MET A 451 17.98 -12.98 6.50
C MET A 451 18.98 -12.43 5.45
N LEU A 452 19.23 -13.20 4.38
CA LEU A 452 20.20 -12.83 3.35
C LEU A 452 19.60 -11.91 2.27
N LEU A 453 18.26 -11.82 2.17
CA LEU A 453 17.60 -11.06 1.12
C LEU A 453 18.01 -9.58 1.07
N PRO A 454 18.08 -8.82 2.19
CA PRO A 454 18.57 -7.44 2.16
C PRO A 454 19.98 -7.30 1.59
N LEU A 455 20.88 -8.20 1.98
CA LEU A 455 22.25 -8.23 1.47
C LEU A 455 22.28 -8.54 -0.04
N PHE A 456 21.49 -9.51 -0.47
CA PHE A 456 21.34 -9.87 -1.88
C PHE A 456 20.85 -8.67 -2.72
N VAL A 457 19.85 -7.93 -2.24
CA VAL A 457 19.35 -6.74 -2.93
C VAL A 457 20.42 -5.65 -2.98
N ILE A 458 21.15 -5.40 -1.91
CA ILE A 458 22.23 -4.41 -1.88
C ILE A 458 23.36 -4.79 -2.85
N ILE A 459 23.82 -6.04 -2.85
CA ILE A 459 24.89 -6.51 -3.75
C ILE A 459 24.46 -6.37 -5.22
N LEU A 460 23.23 -6.80 -5.57
CA LEU A 460 22.75 -6.69 -6.94
C LEU A 460 22.48 -5.25 -7.35
N SER A 461 22.06 -4.39 -6.42
CA SER A 461 21.90 -2.96 -6.68
C SER A 461 23.26 -2.29 -6.92
N PHE A 462 24.27 -2.66 -6.12
CA PHE A 462 25.64 -2.18 -6.32
C PHE A 462 26.17 -2.63 -7.70
N PHE A 463 25.98 -3.90 -8.05
CA PHE A 463 26.35 -4.43 -9.37
C PHE A 463 25.62 -3.70 -10.51
N GLY A 464 24.30 -3.51 -10.41
CA GLY A 464 23.53 -2.75 -11.39
C GLY A 464 23.97 -1.29 -11.50
N GLY A 465 24.25 -0.65 -10.36
CA GLY A 465 24.82 0.71 -10.31
C GLY A 465 26.21 0.79 -10.95
N TRP A 466 27.06 -0.21 -10.71
CA TRP A 466 28.37 -0.32 -11.34
C TRP A 466 28.26 -0.48 -12.86
N LEU A 467 27.38 -1.35 -13.34
CA LEU A 467 27.13 -1.49 -14.77
C LEU A 467 26.66 -0.16 -15.40
N LEU A 468 25.76 0.58 -14.75
CA LEU A 468 25.31 1.90 -15.22
C LEU A 468 26.41 2.95 -15.17
N TRP A 469 27.43 2.75 -14.31
CA TRP A 469 28.57 3.64 -14.19
C TRP A 469 29.60 3.44 -15.30
N GLU A 470 29.85 2.22 -15.71
CA GLU A 470 30.94 1.82 -16.60
C GLU A 470 30.50 1.69 -18.07
N LYS A 471 29.28 1.19 -18.33
CA LYS A 471 28.82 0.95 -19.69
C LYS A 471 28.58 2.24 -20.49
N ARG A 472 29.27 2.30 -21.65
CA ARG A 472 28.90 3.16 -22.77
C ARG A 472 27.86 2.41 -23.62
N GLU A 473 26.61 2.36 -23.20
CA GLU A 473 25.55 1.88 -24.07
C GLU A 473 25.17 2.99 -25.06
N GLU A 474 25.01 2.64 -26.34
CA GLU A 474 24.65 3.57 -27.40
C GLU A 474 23.35 4.36 -27.09
N ASN A 475 22.47 3.76 -26.28
CA ASN A 475 21.15 4.31 -25.96
C ASN A 475 21.06 5.04 -24.61
N LEU A 476 22.07 4.94 -23.73
CA LEU A 476 22.06 5.58 -22.43
C LEU A 476 23.36 6.36 -22.20
N PRO A 477 23.35 7.72 -22.20
CA PRO A 477 24.54 8.49 -21.88
C PRO A 477 25.09 8.13 -20.49
N VAL A 478 26.34 7.73 -20.40
CA VAL A 478 27.04 7.30 -19.16
C VAL A 478 26.76 8.23 -17.97
N ARG A 479 26.71 9.55 -18.23
CA ARG A 479 26.43 10.57 -17.22
C ARG A 479 25.06 10.41 -16.58
N GLN A 480 24.05 9.90 -17.30
CA GLN A 480 22.67 9.77 -16.79
C GLN A 480 22.51 8.50 -15.96
N GLY A 481 23.16 7.39 -16.35
CA GLY A 481 23.22 6.17 -15.54
C GLY A 481 23.85 6.40 -14.18
N LYS A 482 24.99 7.14 -14.14
CA LYS A 482 25.65 7.55 -12.90
C LYS A 482 24.73 8.35 -11.98
N ARG A 483 23.99 9.30 -12.53
CA ARG A 483 23.06 10.15 -11.75
C ARG A 483 21.91 9.35 -11.16
N LEU A 484 21.39 8.37 -11.90
CA LEU A 484 20.35 7.46 -11.38
C LEU A 484 20.90 6.61 -10.23
N ALA A 485 22.09 6.01 -10.39
CA ALA A 485 22.72 5.21 -9.34
C ALA A 485 22.92 6.05 -8.05
N ILE A 486 23.42 7.30 -8.19
CA ILE A 486 23.57 8.24 -7.08
C ILE A 486 22.22 8.53 -6.43
N LEU A 487 21.17 8.85 -7.21
CA LEU A 487 19.84 9.16 -6.68
C LEU A 487 19.25 7.99 -5.86
N CYS A 488 19.32 6.77 -6.40
CA CYS A 488 18.84 5.58 -5.71
C CYS A 488 19.60 5.32 -4.42
N ALA A 489 20.94 5.44 -4.44
CA ALA A 489 21.78 5.27 -3.26
C ALA A 489 21.48 6.35 -2.19
N MET A 490 21.36 7.62 -2.57
CA MET A 490 21.00 8.70 -1.65
C MET A 490 19.62 8.47 -1.02
N GLY A 491 18.62 8.13 -1.84
CA GLY A 491 17.28 7.80 -1.35
C GLY A 491 17.32 6.64 -0.35
N PHE A 492 17.98 5.54 -0.69
CA PHE A 492 18.16 4.39 0.21
C PHE A 492 18.80 4.80 1.54
N LEU A 493 19.91 5.55 1.51
CA LEU A 493 20.60 6.00 2.71
C LEU A 493 19.72 6.91 3.59
N ILE A 494 18.95 7.82 2.99
CA ILE A 494 18.02 8.69 3.73
C ILE A 494 17.02 7.85 4.50
N PHE A 495 16.35 6.90 3.86
CA PHE A 495 15.34 6.07 4.52
C PHE A 495 15.92 5.11 5.56
N ILE A 496 17.05 4.45 5.27
CA ILE A 496 17.73 3.54 6.21
C ILE A 496 18.21 4.29 7.46
N PHE A 497 18.81 5.47 7.28
CA PHE A 497 19.32 6.25 8.40
C PHE A 497 18.17 6.76 9.29
N ASN A 498 17.10 7.29 8.69
CA ASN A 498 15.90 7.68 9.45
C ASN A 498 15.27 6.49 10.18
N ALA A 499 15.18 5.33 9.54
CA ALA A 499 14.69 4.11 10.17
C ALA A 499 15.57 3.67 11.35
N ALA A 500 16.91 3.70 11.18
CA ALA A 500 17.85 3.33 12.22
C ALA A 500 17.79 4.29 13.42
N LEU A 501 17.75 5.59 13.17
CA LEU A 501 17.64 6.58 14.24
C LEU A 501 16.33 6.43 15.01
N LEU A 502 15.18 6.32 14.32
CA LEU A 502 13.89 6.08 14.97
C LEU A 502 13.89 4.77 15.78
N ARG A 503 14.63 3.75 15.33
CA ARG A 503 14.70 2.46 16.00
C ARG A 503 15.58 2.46 17.24
N PHE A 504 16.74 3.12 17.16
CA PHE A 504 17.81 2.94 18.15
C PHE A 504 17.97 4.14 19.07
N THR A 505 17.47 5.32 18.71
CA THR A 505 17.75 6.55 19.48
C THR A 505 16.51 7.19 20.10
N ILE A 506 15.30 6.94 19.60
CA ILE A 506 14.09 7.62 20.08
C ILE A 506 13.21 6.67 20.87
N GLN A 507 12.83 7.07 22.10
CA GLN A 507 11.79 6.42 22.90
C GLN A 507 10.59 7.35 23.03
N PHE A 508 9.42 6.81 22.74
CA PHE A 508 8.15 7.50 22.96
C PHE A 508 7.51 6.95 24.22
N ALA A 509 7.45 7.75 25.29
CA ALA A 509 7.04 7.29 26.62
C ALA A 509 5.63 6.68 26.68
N ASN A 510 4.72 7.17 25.82
CA ASN A 510 3.30 6.78 25.82
C ASN A 510 2.90 5.85 24.66
N ILE A 511 3.86 5.37 23.88
CA ILE A 511 3.61 4.42 22.80
C ILE A 511 4.21 3.06 23.17
N GLY A 512 3.41 2.01 23.12
CA GLY A 512 3.86 0.65 23.40
C GLY A 512 5.06 0.23 22.55
N TYR A 513 5.98 -0.55 23.09
CA TYR A 513 7.21 -0.98 22.41
C TYR A 513 6.95 -1.63 21.03
N ALA A 514 5.89 -2.40 20.90
CA ALA A 514 5.51 -3.04 19.65
C ALA A 514 5.17 -2.00 18.56
N GLU A 515 4.45 -0.95 18.91
CA GLU A 515 4.09 0.14 18.01
C GLU A 515 5.29 1.01 17.61
N GLN A 516 6.15 1.33 18.60
CA GLN A 516 7.40 2.08 18.34
C GLN A 516 8.28 1.39 17.29
N THR A 517 8.25 0.06 17.22
CA THR A 517 9.08 -0.71 16.29
C THR A 517 8.48 -0.80 14.89
N GLN A 518 7.18 -0.53 14.72
CA GLN A 518 6.51 -0.61 13.43
C GLN A 518 6.91 0.53 12.48
N TYR A 519 7.01 1.77 12.96
CA TYR A 519 7.39 2.92 12.14
C TYR A 519 8.77 2.74 11.48
N PRO A 520 9.85 2.45 12.25
CA PRO A 520 11.16 2.17 11.65
C PRO A 520 11.15 0.96 10.72
N GLY A 521 10.40 -0.10 11.06
CA GLY A 521 10.27 -1.30 10.23
C GLY A 521 9.66 -1.00 8.86
N ARG A 522 8.63 -0.17 8.79
CA ARG A 522 7.99 0.25 7.53
C ARG A 522 8.96 1.06 6.66
N LEU A 523 9.71 2.00 7.25
CA LEU A 523 10.73 2.79 6.55
C LEU A 523 11.89 1.92 6.05
N TYR A 524 12.34 0.97 6.87
CA TYR A 524 13.37 0.00 6.50
C TYR A 524 12.94 -0.81 5.27
N ASN A 525 11.75 -1.40 5.30
CA ASN A 525 11.24 -2.18 4.17
C ASN A 525 11.11 -1.31 2.91
N PHE A 526 10.61 -0.09 3.05
CA PHE A 526 10.43 0.80 1.91
C PHE A 526 11.76 1.28 1.31
N ALA A 527 12.83 1.39 2.11
CA ALA A 527 14.14 1.82 1.61
C ALA A 527 14.64 0.94 0.44
N PHE A 528 14.35 -0.36 0.47
CA PHE A 528 14.77 -1.27 -0.60
C PHE A 528 14.05 -1.01 -1.92
N TYR A 529 12.83 -0.47 -1.90
CA TYR A 529 12.13 -0.09 -3.14
C TYR A 529 12.81 1.08 -3.86
N LEU A 530 13.55 1.94 -3.15
CA LEU A 530 14.34 3.01 -3.78
C LEU A 530 15.49 2.46 -4.63
N LEU A 531 15.98 1.26 -4.33
CA LEU A 531 17.00 0.56 -5.12
C LEU A 531 16.42 -0.18 -6.33
N MET A 532 15.09 -0.33 -6.44
CA MET A 532 14.45 -1.19 -7.46
C MET A 532 14.91 -0.95 -8.89
N PRO A 533 15.02 0.28 -9.42
CA PRO A 533 15.45 0.44 -10.81
C PRO A 533 16.83 -0.14 -11.09
N ILE A 534 17.78 0.06 -10.17
CA ILE A 534 19.17 -0.43 -10.31
C ILE A 534 19.30 -1.92 -9.95
N PHE A 535 18.51 -2.40 -8.97
CA PHE A 535 18.41 -3.81 -8.60
C PHE A 535 17.90 -4.66 -9.78
N LEU A 536 16.76 -4.26 -10.37
CA LEU A 536 16.18 -4.97 -11.50
C LEU A 536 17.09 -4.94 -12.73
N TYR A 537 17.77 -3.82 -12.97
CA TYR A 537 18.75 -3.72 -14.03
C TYR A 537 19.93 -4.68 -13.79
N GLY A 538 20.44 -4.74 -12.56
CA GLY A 538 21.54 -5.62 -12.18
C GLY A 538 21.21 -7.11 -12.35
N ILE A 539 20.09 -7.56 -11.76
CA ILE A 539 19.71 -8.98 -11.81
C ILE A 539 19.39 -9.44 -13.23
N VAL A 540 18.65 -8.64 -14.00
CA VAL A 540 18.31 -9.00 -15.39
C VAL A 540 19.55 -9.04 -16.28
N SER A 541 20.55 -8.18 -16.03
CA SER A 541 21.81 -8.17 -16.78
C SER A 541 22.66 -9.43 -16.57
N LEU A 542 22.50 -10.12 -15.43
CA LEU A 542 23.17 -11.40 -15.14
C LEU A 542 22.54 -12.58 -15.90
N ILE A 543 21.27 -12.48 -16.27
CA ILE A 543 20.54 -13.57 -16.92
C ILE A 543 20.88 -13.56 -18.41
N LYS A 544 21.67 -14.53 -18.86
CA LYS A 544 22.11 -14.66 -20.25
C LYS A 544 20.95 -14.80 -21.22
N LYS A 545 21.16 -14.28 -22.44
CA LYS A 545 20.24 -14.46 -23.57
C LYS A 545 20.32 -15.91 -24.07
N GLY A 546 19.17 -16.57 -24.18
CA GLY A 546 19.08 -17.93 -24.70
C GLY A 546 18.39 -18.88 -23.71
N VAL A 547 17.80 -19.93 -24.25
CA VAL A 547 17.17 -21.01 -23.48
C VAL A 547 18.06 -22.25 -23.64
N ASN A 548 18.91 -22.49 -22.66
CA ASN A 548 19.71 -23.70 -22.54
C ASN A 548 19.44 -24.34 -21.18
N PHE A 549 20.03 -25.49 -20.92
CA PHE A 549 19.83 -26.21 -19.66
C PHE A 549 20.19 -25.37 -18.42
N VAL A 550 21.23 -24.55 -18.50
CA VAL A 550 21.66 -23.65 -17.41
C VAL A 550 20.57 -22.57 -17.19
N SER A 551 20.04 -21.98 -18.25
CA SER A 551 18.96 -21.00 -18.14
C SER A 551 17.69 -21.62 -17.54
N PHE A 552 17.38 -22.86 -17.87
CA PHE A 552 16.26 -23.61 -17.29
C PHE A 552 16.42 -23.74 -15.76
N LEU A 553 17.61 -24.14 -15.29
CA LEU A 553 17.91 -24.24 -13.86
C LEU A 553 17.85 -22.88 -13.16
N ILE A 554 18.32 -21.81 -13.80
CA ILE A 554 18.23 -20.44 -13.29
C ILE A 554 16.74 -20.04 -13.12
N TYR A 555 15.87 -20.29 -14.10
CA TYR A 555 14.44 -19.98 -14.00
C TYR A 555 13.74 -20.82 -12.92
N LEU A 556 14.14 -22.07 -12.74
CA LEU A 556 13.64 -22.91 -11.66
C LEU A 556 14.02 -22.32 -10.30
N GLY A 557 15.27 -21.90 -10.13
CA GLY A 557 15.73 -21.20 -8.93
C GLY A 557 15.00 -19.88 -8.67
N ILE A 558 14.78 -19.06 -9.71
CA ILE A 558 14.03 -17.82 -9.62
C ILE A 558 12.56 -18.08 -9.21
N ALA A 559 11.92 -19.11 -9.79
CA ALA A 559 10.55 -19.49 -9.40
C ALA A 559 10.47 -19.89 -7.91
N ALA A 560 11.48 -20.62 -7.42
CA ALA A 560 11.58 -20.97 -5.99
C ALA A 560 11.74 -19.72 -5.11
N LEU A 561 12.60 -18.77 -5.49
CA LEU A 561 12.81 -17.51 -4.76
C LEU A 561 11.55 -16.63 -4.79
N LEU A 562 10.84 -16.53 -5.93
CA LEU A 562 9.56 -15.81 -6.03
C LEU A 562 8.49 -16.46 -5.15
N THR A 563 8.44 -17.79 -5.08
CA THR A 563 7.52 -18.52 -4.19
C THR A 563 7.86 -18.26 -2.72
N ALA A 564 9.14 -18.26 -2.36
CA ALA A 564 9.59 -17.90 -1.03
C ALA A 564 9.23 -16.46 -0.66
N SER A 565 9.49 -15.49 -1.54
CA SER A 565 9.14 -14.08 -1.35
C SER A 565 7.63 -13.88 -1.23
N PHE A 566 6.83 -14.61 -2.00
CA PHE A 566 5.38 -14.61 -1.87
C PHE A 566 4.93 -15.09 -0.49
N TYR A 567 5.46 -16.21 -0.01
CA TYR A 567 5.18 -16.69 1.35
C TYR A 567 5.58 -15.67 2.41
N LEU A 568 6.75 -15.00 2.25
CA LEU A 568 7.26 -13.98 3.17
C LEU A 568 6.48 -12.66 3.14
N SER A 569 5.66 -12.43 2.13
CA SER A 569 4.88 -11.18 1.98
C SER A 569 3.73 -11.07 2.98
N TYR A 570 3.31 -12.15 3.61
CA TYR A 570 2.17 -12.20 4.54
C TYR A 570 2.58 -12.69 5.93
N PRO A 571 1.79 -12.39 6.97
CA PRO A 571 2.04 -12.89 8.32
C PRO A 571 2.17 -14.42 8.33
N ARG A 572 3.10 -14.93 9.14
CA ARG A 572 3.46 -16.34 9.18
C ARG A 572 3.27 -16.94 10.57
N VAL A 573 2.97 -18.23 10.59
CA VAL A 573 3.00 -19.07 11.78
C VAL A 573 3.81 -20.30 11.42
N ASP A 574 5.12 -20.25 11.64
CA ASP A 574 6.07 -21.31 11.37
C ASP A 574 7.13 -21.42 12.49
N ALA A 575 8.11 -22.30 12.34
CA ALA A 575 9.12 -22.54 13.35
C ALA A 575 9.96 -21.30 13.73
N TYR A 576 10.12 -20.34 12.81
CA TYR A 576 10.98 -19.16 13.00
C TYR A 576 10.22 -17.85 13.13
N ALA A 577 8.99 -17.80 12.63
CA ALA A 577 8.14 -16.62 12.68
C ALA A 577 6.74 -16.99 13.22
N PHE A 578 6.34 -16.29 14.27
CA PHE A 578 5.03 -16.48 14.89
C PHE A 578 4.32 -15.13 14.94
N SER A 579 3.34 -14.95 14.03
CA SER A 579 2.48 -13.77 14.06
C SER A 579 1.69 -13.74 15.37
N ARG A 580 1.81 -12.63 16.09
CA ARG A 580 1.02 -12.38 17.31
C ARG A 580 -0.29 -11.64 17.02
N TYR A 581 -0.49 -11.21 15.79
CA TYR A 581 -1.65 -10.44 15.37
C TYR A 581 -2.72 -11.38 14.81
N PHE A 582 -3.95 -11.18 15.27
CA PHE A 582 -5.13 -11.86 14.76
C PHE A 582 -5.96 -10.86 13.97
N ASN A 583 -6.61 -11.31 12.88
CA ASN A 583 -7.57 -10.49 12.16
C ASN A 583 -8.87 -10.33 12.95
N THR A 584 -9.59 -9.25 12.66
CA THR A 584 -10.98 -9.08 13.07
C THR A 584 -11.85 -10.18 12.43
N SER A 585 -12.70 -10.81 13.23
CA SER A 585 -13.48 -11.99 12.85
C SER A 585 -14.99 -11.81 13.04
N ALA A 586 -15.76 -12.73 12.46
CA ALA A 586 -17.20 -12.77 12.68
C ALA A 586 -17.57 -12.98 14.16
N ASN A 587 -16.71 -13.67 14.93
CA ASN A 587 -16.91 -13.86 16.35
C ASN A 587 -16.81 -12.54 17.13
N ASP A 588 -15.87 -11.66 16.73
CA ASP A 588 -15.71 -10.34 17.33
C ASP A 588 -16.93 -9.46 17.05
N ILE A 589 -17.49 -9.54 15.85
CA ILE A 589 -18.73 -8.85 15.46
C ILE A 589 -19.91 -9.34 16.32
N ILE A 590 -20.06 -10.65 16.47
CA ILE A 590 -21.11 -11.24 17.32
C ILE A 590 -20.95 -10.72 18.76
N GLY A 591 -19.74 -10.75 19.31
CA GLY A 591 -19.47 -10.24 20.66
C GLY A 591 -19.78 -8.76 20.83
N ALA A 592 -19.42 -7.92 19.86
CA ALA A 592 -19.69 -6.50 19.87
C ALA A 592 -21.22 -6.21 19.85
N ARG A 593 -21.98 -6.92 19.03
CA ARG A 593 -23.45 -6.83 18.99
C ARG A 593 -24.11 -7.29 20.28
N GLU A 594 -23.60 -8.37 20.86
CA GLU A 594 -24.09 -8.89 22.15
C GLU A 594 -23.90 -7.89 23.30
N ILE A 595 -22.75 -7.19 23.35
CA ILE A 595 -22.50 -6.11 24.31
C ILE A 595 -23.51 -4.98 24.12
N ASP A 596 -23.72 -4.53 22.88
CA ASP A 596 -24.63 -3.41 22.58
C ASP A 596 -26.06 -3.77 22.97
N LEU A 597 -26.53 -4.98 22.66
CA LEU A 597 -27.84 -5.46 23.06
C LEU A 597 -28.01 -5.50 24.59
N LYS A 598 -27.01 -6.01 25.33
CA LYS A 598 -27.05 -6.13 26.80
C LYS A 598 -26.74 -4.82 27.54
N SER A 599 -26.39 -3.78 26.84
CA SER A 599 -26.20 -2.45 27.43
C SER A 599 -27.49 -1.72 27.76
N ASP A 600 -28.65 -2.20 27.25
CA ASP A 600 -29.96 -1.62 27.44
C ASP A 600 -30.02 -0.10 27.11
N ASN A 601 -29.30 0.32 26.09
CA ASN A 601 -29.07 1.71 25.68
C ASN A 601 -28.33 2.59 26.74
N GLU A 602 -27.80 2.02 27.83
CA GLU A 602 -26.88 2.74 28.71
C GLU A 602 -25.58 3.10 27.99
N ASN A 603 -24.95 4.20 28.41
CA ASN A 603 -23.60 4.52 27.93
C ASN A 603 -22.59 3.59 28.59
N TYR A 604 -21.70 3.00 27.78
CA TYR A 604 -20.71 2.02 28.22
C TYR A 604 -19.36 2.22 27.55
N ILE A 605 -18.32 1.63 28.15
CA ILE A 605 -17.01 1.44 27.51
C ILE A 605 -16.69 -0.05 27.38
N VAL A 606 -15.81 -0.38 26.43
CA VAL A 606 -15.33 -1.74 26.19
C VAL A 606 -13.81 -1.75 26.17
N LEU A 607 -13.23 -2.44 27.15
CA LEU A 607 -11.82 -2.75 27.19
C LEU A 607 -11.57 -4.07 26.44
N ALA A 608 -10.95 -4.01 25.27
CA ALA A 608 -10.76 -5.16 24.39
C ALA A 608 -9.47 -5.02 23.58
N ASN A 609 -9.03 -6.11 22.96
CA ASN A 609 -7.93 -6.05 21.99
C ASN A 609 -8.34 -5.29 20.72
N THR A 610 -7.35 -4.95 19.90
CA THR A 610 -7.55 -4.18 18.67
C THR A 610 -8.50 -4.84 17.67
N SER A 611 -8.48 -6.17 17.54
CA SER A 611 -9.35 -6.91 16.62
C SER A 611 -10.82 -6.80 17.01
N PHE A 612 -11.13 -6.93 18.30
CA PHE A 612 -12.49 -6.77 18.81
C PHE A 612 -12.94 -5.30 18.77
N SER A 613 -12.06 -4.37 19.10
CA SER A 613 -12.36 -2.94 19.00
C SER A 613 -12.62 -2.50 17.55
N ALA A 614 -11.91 -3.10 16.60
CA ALA A 614 -12.16 -2.89 15.17
C ALA A 614 -13.51 -3.46 14.72
N ALA A 615 -13.98 -4.58 15.31
CA ALA A 615 -15.33 -5.08 15.08
C ALA A 615 -16.39 -4.11 15.60
N GLY A 616 -16.17 -3.50 16.78
CA GLY A 616 -17.05 -2.48 17.33
C GLY A 616 -17.17 -1.26 16.40
N ILE A 617 -16.05 -0.74 15.89
CA ILE A 617 -16.08 0.39 14.95
C ILE A 617 -16.67 0.01 13.59
N HIS A 618 -16.47 -1.23 13.14
CA HIS A 618 -17.09 -1.74 11.93
C HIS A 618 -18.62 -1.74 12.02
N GLU A 619 -19.17 -2.21 13.15
CA GLU A 619 -20.61 -2.36 13.33
C GLU A 619 -21.32 -1.03 13.63
N PHE A 620 -20.71 -0.21 14.48
CA PHE A 620 -21.37 0.97 15.03
C PHE A 620 -20.80 2.29 14.53
N GLY A 621 -19.67 2.25 13.80
CA GLY A 621 -18.98 3.46 13.34
C GLY A 621 -18.55 4.35 14.52
N PHE A 622 -18.53 5.67 14.29
CA PHE A 622 -18.18 6.67 15.30
C PHE A 622 -19.41 7.21 16.04
N LYS A 623 -20.29 6.32 16.50
CA LYS A 623 -21.57 6.76 17.11
C LYS A 623 -21.43 7.32 18.52
N LYS A 624 -20.44 6.83 19.29
CA LYS A 624 -20.32 7.18 20.71
C LYS A 624 -18.92 7.68 21.03
N TYR A 625 -18.84 8.93 21.45
CA TYR A 625 -17.65 9.53 22.04
C TYR A 625 -18.01 10.11 23.40
N PHE A 626 -17.10 10.00 24.37
CA PHE A 626 -17.24 10.57 25.69
C PHE A 626 -16.21 11.68 25.86
N SER A 627 -16.65 12.88 26.25
CA SER A 627 -15.75 13.98 26.57
C SER A 627 -15.06 13.71 27.90
N SER A 628 -13.75 13.80 27.92
CA SER A 628 -12.92 13.62 29.13
C SER A 628 -11.90 14.75 29.26
N SER A 629 -11.21 14.81 30.41
CA SER A 629 -10.08 15.74 30.61
C SER A 629 -8.91 15.52 29.63
N GLN A 630 -8.87 14.37 28.96
CA GLN A 630 -7.87 13.99 27.99
C GLN A 630 -8.35 14.13 26.53
N GLY A 631 -9.54 14.71 26.32
CA GLY A 631 -10.20 14.84 25.03
C GLY A 631 -11.34 13.84 24.83
N ASP A 632 -11.85 13.76 23.59
CA ASP A 632 -12.94 12.85 23.28
C ASP A 632 -12.44 11.41 23.20
N LEU A 633 -13.03 10.51 23.97
CA LEU A 633 -12.71 9.08 24.00
C LEU A 633 -13.72 8.29 23.16
N PHE A 634 -13.23 7.46 22.26
CA PHE A 634 -14.06 6.43 21.62
C PHE A 634 -14.38 5.32 22.63
N TYR A 635 -15.58 4.80 22.63
CA TYR A 635 -16.07 3.88 23.64
C TYR A 635 -15.51 2.44 23.59
N TYR A 636 -14.70 2.11 22.57
CA TYR A 636 -13.82 0.94 22.53
C TYR A 636 -12.36 1.36 22.69
N SER A 637 -11.47 0.40 22.99
CA SER A 637 -10.04 0.62 23.22
C SER A 637 -9.27 0.98 21.93
N LEU A 638 -9.65 2.06 21.29
CA LEU A 638 -8.98 2.66 20.14
C LEU A 638 -8.82 4.16 20.35
N PRO A 639 -7.72 4.76 19.82
CA PRO A 639 -6.56 4.13 19.19
C PRO A 639 -5.69 3.37 20.21
N THR A 640 -4.81 2.50 19.71
CA THR A 640 -3.70 1.94 20.51
C THR A 640 -2.83 3.10 21.03
N GLY A 641 -2.46 3.05 22.31
CA GLY A 641 -1.83 4.19 22.98
C GLY A 641 -2.82 5.21 23.60
N GLY A 642 -4.13 5.08 23.32
CA GLY A 642 -5.16 5.86 24.00
C GLY A 642 -5.42 5.35 25.44
N PRO A 643 -6.10 6.17 26.28
CA PRO A 643 -6.31 5.83 27.69
C PRO A 643 -7.02 4.50 27.91
N LEU A 644 -8.09 4.21 27.16
CA LEU A 644 -8.82 2.95 27.29
C LEU A 644 -7.97 1.73 26.91
N TYR A 645 -7.05 1.89 25.95
CA TYR A 645 -6.14 0.80 25.59
C TYR A 645 -5.12 0.54 26.71
N GLY A 646 -4.63 1.57 27.38
CA GLY A 646 -3.78 1.44 28.57
C GLY A 646 -4.49 0.68 29.69
N PHE A 647 -5.76 1.02 29.98
CA PHE A 647 -6.56 0.26 30.97
C PHE A 647 -6.81 -1.20 30.53
N TYR A 648 -7.01 -1.45 29.23
CA TYR A 648 -7.09 -2.81 28.71
C TYR A 648 -5.80 -3.60 28.98
N GLU A 649 -4.63 -3.03 28.68
CA GLU A 649 -3.35 -3.68 28.95
C GLU A 649 -3.14 -3.94 30.43
N ASP A 650 -3.51 -3.00 31.31
CA ASP A 650 -3.45 -3.19 32.78
C ASP A 650 -4.34 -4.37 33.21
N MET A 651 -5.59 -4.41 32.73
CA MET A 651 -6.52 -5.50 33.03
C MET A 651 -6.02 -6.88 32.58
N VAL A 652 -5.38 -6.94 31.43
CA VAL A 652 -5.02 -8.22 30.79
C VAL A 652 -3.62 -8.70 31.22
N TYR A 653 -2.67 -7.79 31.50
CA TYR A 653 -1.29 -8.15 31.78
C TYR A 653 -0.85 -7.91 33.23
N ARG A 654 -1.48 -6.98 33.94
CA ARG A 654 -1.13 -6.67 35.34
C ARG A 654 -2.13 -7.22 36.36
N GLY A 655 -3.38 -7.41 35.94
CA GLY A 655 -4.43 -8.02 36.73
C GLY A 655 -5.81 -7.43 36.47
N ALA A 656 -6.78 -8.32 36.24
CA ALA A 656 -8.16 -7.94 35.92
C ALA A 656 -8.89 -7.53 37.23
N THR A 657 -8.62 -6.33 37.71
CA THR A 657 -9.21 -5.81 38.99
C THR A 657 -10.43 -4.93 38.73
N ARG A 658 -11.39 -4.95 39.66
CA ARG A 658 -12.54 -4.06 39.64
C ARG A 658 -12.13 -2.59 39.70
N GLU A 659 -11.09 -2.27 40.46
CA GLU A 659 -10.58 -0.90 40.61
C GLU A 659 -10.10 -0.31 39.26
N THR A 660 -9.33 -1.07 38.50
CA THR A 660 -8.85 -0.64 37.16
C THR A 660 -10.03 -0.37 36.22
N MET A 661 -11.05 -1.24 36.20
CA MET A 661 -12.24 -1.00 35.40
C MET A 661 -13.02 0.24 35.85
N LEU A 662 -13.18 0.45 37.15
CA LEU A 662 -13.85 1.65 37.66
C LEU A 662 -13.11 2.93 37.27
N LYS A 663 -11.77 2.95 37.32
CA LYS A 663 -10.95 4.09 36.86
C LYS A 663 -11.18 4.35 35.36
N ALA A 664 -11.27 3.30 34.54
CA ALA A 664 -11.58 3.43 33.12
C ALA A 664 -12.99 3.99 32.88
N MET A 665 -13.98 3.51 33.65
CA MET A 665 -15.36 4.03 33.61
C MET A 665 -15.45 5.48 34.08
N ASP A 666 -14.70 5.87 35.11
CA ASP A 666 -14.61 7.25 35.62
C ASP A 666 -14.02 8.18 34.54
N SER A 667 -12.96 7.76 33.85
CA SER A 667 -12.33 8.55 32.81
C SER A 667 -13.27 8.87 31.62
N ALA A 668 -14.24 7.97 31.35
CA ALA A 668 -15.27 8.15 30.34
C ALA A 668 -16.60 8.70 30.88
N GLY A 669 -16.76 8.85 32.18
CA GLY A 669 -18.00 9.32 32.79
C GLY A 669 -19.19 8.35 32.66
N VAL A 670 -18.93 7.04 32.52
CA VAL A 670 -19.96 6.00 32.31
C VAL A 670 -20.17 5.14 33.54
N LYS A 671 -21.36 4.52 33.66
CA LYS A 671 -21.71 3.61 34.77
C LYS A 671 -21.57 2.14 34.39
N LEU A 672 -21.30 1.84 33.14
CA LEU A 672 -21.23 0.50 32.61
C LEU A 672 -19.93 0.27 31.83
N GLY A 673 -19.23 -0.81 32.11
CA GLY A 673 -17.99 -1.18 31.45
C GLY A 673 -17.93 -2.67 31.15
N TYR A 674 -17.30 -3.01 30.07
CA TYR A 674 -17.09 -4.39 29.64
C TYR A 674 -15.60 -4.66 29.43
N LEU A 675 -15.13 -5.82 29.93
CA LEU A 675 -13.83 -6.38 29.57
C LEU A 675 -14.05 -7.58 28.64
N VAL A 676 -13.31 -7.65 27.55
CA VAL A 676 -13.38 -8.75 26.60
C VAL A 676 -12.06 -9.50 26.55
N ILE A 677 -12.10 -10.80 26.76
CA ILE A 677 -10.93 -11.70 26.72
C ILE A 677 -11.19 -12.84 25.74
N HIS A 678 -10.25 -13.04 24.81
CA HIS A 678 -10.30 -14.14 23.85
C HIS A 678 -9.56 -15.37 24.39
N ASN A 679 -10.09 -16.57 24.15
CA ASN A 679 -9.49 -17.81 24.62
C ASN A 679 -8.11 -18.12 23.99
N TYR A 680 -7.81 -17.54 22.82
CA TYR A 680 -6.54 -17.70 22.12
C TYR A 680 -5.47 -16.69 22.58
N TRP A 681 -5.83 -15.71 23.43
CA TRP A 681 -4.89 -14.69 23.89
C TRP A 681 -3.90 -15.25 24.90
N ASN A 682 -2.64 -14.84 24.83
CA ASN A 682 -1.58 -15.39 25.68
C ASN A 682 -1.86 -15.25 27.20
N SER A 683 -2.50 -14.16 27.60
CA SER A 683 -2.87 -13.90 29.00
C SER A 683 -4.21 -14.53 29.42
N PHE A 684 -4.87 -15.29 28.55
CA PHE A 684 -6.17 -15.90 28.86
C PHE A 684 -6.17 -16.67 30.18
N LYS A 685 -5.14 -17.53 30.37
CA LYS A 685 -5.04 -18.40 31.55
C LYS A 685 -4.89 -17.61 32.87
N THR A 686 -4.30 -16.42 32.83
CA THR A 686 -4.05 -15.56 34.00
C THR A 686 -5.16 -14.53 34.20
N ALA A 687 -5.62 -13.86 33.15
CA ALA A 687 -6.62 -12.81 33.25
C ALA A 687 -8.04 -13.33 33.45
N MET A 688 -8.39 -14.47 32.86
CA MET A 688 -9.73 -15.06 32.92
C MET A 688 -10.22 -15.37 34.35
N PRO A 689 -9.46 -16.05 35.23
CA PRO A 689 -9.89 -16.31 36.60
C PRO A 689 -10.08 -15.01 37.42
N GLN A 690 -9.19 -14.04 37.25
CA GLN A 690 -9.26 -12.75 37.93
C GLN A 690 -10.48 -11.92 37.48
N ALA A 691 -10.74 -11.89 36.19
CA ALA A 691 -11.89 -11.23 35.59
C ALA A 691 -13.21 -11.82 36.14
N LYS A 692 -13.31 -13.16 36.26
CA LYS A 692 -14.47 -13.83 36.86
C LYS A 692 -14.73 -13.41 38.34
N LEU A 693 -13.68 -13.20 39.10
CA LEU A 693 -13.79 -12.79 40.48
C LEU A 693 -14.14 -11.30 40.66
N SER A 694 -13.68 -10.46 39.74
CA SER A 694 -13.83 -9.00 39.84
C SER A 694 -15.10 -8.45 39.19
N ALA A 695 -15.66 -9.18 38.18
CA ALA A 695 -16.85 -8.78 37.44
C ALA A 695 -18.15 -9.08 38.21
N GLY A 696 -19.21 -8.29 37.99
CA GLY A 696 -20.54 -8.56 38.53
C GLY A 696 -21.29 -9.66 37.76
N GLU A 697 -21.06 -9.75 36.46
CA GLU A 697 -21.67 -10.72 35.56
C GLU A 697 -20.67 -11.06 34.45
N TRP A 698 -20.71 -12.27 33.93
CA TRP A 698 -19.93 -12.66 32.77
C TRP A 698 -20.65 -13.76 31.94
N TRP A 699 -20.33 -13.79 30.64
CA TRP A 699 -20.81 -14.82 29.74
C TRP A 699 -19.79 -15.10 28.63
N SER A 700 -20.01 -16.13 27.85
CA SER A 700 -19.19 -16.42 26.68
C SER A 700 -20.04 -16.40 25.41
N VAL A 701 -19.43 -15.98 24.30
CA VAL A 701 -20.01 -16.00 22.98
C VAL A 701 -19.17 -16.82 22.00
N ALA A 702 -19.70 -17.09 20.82
CA ALA A 702 -19.01 -17.81 19.75
C ALA A 702 -18.46 -19.18 20.20
N GLY A 703 -19.26 -19.95 20.98
CA GLY A 703 -18.86 -21.28 21.47
C GLY A 703 -17.69 -21.26 22.45
N GLY A 704 -17.60 -20.25 23.31
CA GLY A 704 -16.53 -20.11 24.31
C GLY A 704 -15.21 -19.57 23.74
N LYS A 705 -15.21 -18.92 22.60
CA LYS A 705 -14.02 -18.28 22.03
C LYS A 705 -13.78 -16.89 22.61
N ILE A 706 -14.84 -16.21 23.01
CA ILE A 706 -14.80 -14.85 23.57
C ILE A 706 -15.56 -14.85 24.88
N PHE A 707 -14.95 -14.26 25.92
CA PHE A 707 -15.51 -14.08 27.23
C PHE A 707 -15.71 -12.59 27.51
N ILE A 708 -16.91 -12.22 27.93
CA ILE A 708 -17.33 -10.85 28.18
C ILE A 708 -17.67 -10.72 29.67
N PHE A 709 -17.08 -9.74 30.32
CA PHE A 709 -17.21 -9.45 31.73
C PHE A 709 -17.85 -8.09 31.91
N LYS A 710 -18.99 -8.02 32.60
CA LYS A 710 -19.76 -6.80 32.83
C LYS A 710 -19.46 -6.25 34.23
N TYR A 711 -19.16 -4.96 34.25
CA TYR A 711 -18.93 -4.18 35.48
C TYR A 711 -19.92 -3.04 35.52
N LYS A 712 -20.55 -2.87 36.70
CA LYS A 712 -21.48 -1.78 36.97
C LYS A 712 -21.03 -1.04 38.22
N LYS A 713 -21.10 0.33 38.18
CA LYS A 713 -20.87 1.16 39.37
C LYS A 713 -21.96 0.96 40.39
#